data_46211cd2ad89bb6ca5ac65e3157a8a41
#
_entry.id   46211cd2ad89bb6ca5ac65e3157a8a41
#
_cell.length_a   1.000
_cell.length_b   1.000
_cell.length_c   1.000
_cell.angle_alpha   90.00
_cell.angle_beta   90.00
_cell.angle_gamma   90.00
#
_symmetry.space_group_name_H-M   'P 1'
#
loop_
_entity.id
_entity.type
_entity.pdbx_description
1 polymer ?
#
loop_
_entity_poly.entity_id
_entity_poly.type
_entity_poly.pdbx_seq_one_letter_code
_entity_poly.pdbx_strand_id
1 'polypeptide(L)'
;MEQNLMVGEEQPSDQEQPSDQEAYQQVEQETEQETKEETEQWVEQEVEQQSEQQSEQPDEQPVTLSAQPIARANRAQSVAQNETGSQLGAPEKHKRIKKNDDGNYTVNVDVKGAVNSTTVTTTQPIDFTLVLDVSGSMDDPMSKTDRTRRLDALKEAVKAFLDEAANTNTEAGSELVRVGLVKFAGNEKDKIGDDTYRSGGYTYNYSQIVSDLTADMNGLKNKVSKLKAAGATRADNGFNLAAKMMGSARTDAKKVVIFFTDGSPTSSSGFEGKVANKAVEAAKELKDGGATVYSIGVFSGADPSSIQGNENQFMHAVSSNFPKATKYNQRGEGNIKAGYYKSATNASELNAIFDEIEKSETTTSAYTKVTMEDTLSGYVELADSNYKVVAKDASGKVVSLTKNVDYTLTYDASTKKFTVAFLKPLVNNVTYTLEYNVKPTQKAYDEYAANLNAGKDGYDGVKGDANTDLPGNATSSNQPGFHANDSACLAYSADGVDHACGGNPYPHPVIQVVSSTLHIEKQWSGDGDKPESITVDIKQGNDTYKTVTLKRDDSGKWSTDVIIPAGAQKTYTVTEVEPDSHLWKASYQHKVGNGALADGNVVTVPESMASQNATVVITNTLKQTMLTHAIGVQKELVGRDWKDSDEFTFKLKADDSNPDAPMPASCKNQSACTVTVKRDSSDDHVAYFGDITYDAGEAEYTYLVTENAGNASAMYYSQAEYRVVVSVMKDGTSGEWKAVVESVTQLKTDYGAAGSNWDETQPMLFTNQYISASSLPLTGRMGAERWWQIAAGGVGVLALLAVAAADQWRRKKRLS
;
A
#
# COMPACT_ATOMS: atom_id res chain seq x y z
N MET A 1 -24.65 54.10 -12.69
CA MET A 1 -23.67 55.19 -12.58
C MET A 1 -22.37 54.58 -12.92
N GLU A 2 -21.95 54.54 -14.19
CA GLU A 2 -21.18 55.60 -14.90
C GLU A 2 -19.78 55.71 -14.32
N GLN A 3 -18.65 55.69 -15.01
CA GLN A 3 -18.27 55.85 -16.43
C GLN A 3 -16.78 55.44 -16.50
N ASN A 4 -16.29 54.67 -17.49
CA ASN A 4 -15.56 55.04 -18.68
C ASN A 4 -14.31 55.90 -18.55
N LEU A 5 -13.21 55.42 -19.15
CA LEU A 5 -12.40 56.04 -20.24
C LEU A 5 -11.06 55.27 -20.35
N MET A 6 -10.82 54.54 -21.38
CA MET A 6 -10.33 54.78 -22.77
C MET A 6 -8.95 55.41 -22.92
N VAL A 7 -8.20 54.82 -23.89
CA VAL A 7 -7.11 55.32 -24.76
C VAL A 7 -5.69 55.00 -24.26
N GLY A 8 -4.78 54.42 -25.00
CA GLY A 8 -4.62 54.25 -26.45
C GLY A 8 -3.35 53.48 -26.79
N GLU A 9 -3.27 53.05 -28.01
CA GLU A 9 -2.34 52.32 -28.84
C GLU A 9 -0.86 52.66 -28.69
N GLU A 10 -0.02 51.61 -28.90
CA GLU A 10 1.01 51.57 -29.94
C GLU A 10 1.63 50.14 -30.02
N GLN A 11 1.56 49.54 -31.21
CA GLN A 11 2.43 48.46 -31.66
C GLN A 11 3.74 48.96 -32.19
N PRO A 12 4.83 48.15 -32.15
CA PRO A 12 5.32 47.61 -33.41
C PRO A 12 5.92 46.20 -33.40
N SER A 13 5.78 45.56 -34.56
CA SER A 13 6.62 44.72 -35.37
C SER A 13 7.09 43.32 -34.89
N ASP A 14 6.55 42.35 -35.61
CA ASP A 14 7.04 41.05 -36.07
C ASP A 14 8.53 40.68 -35.83
N GLN A 15 8.73 39.58 -35.11
CA GLN A 15 9.70 38.53 -35.41
C GLN A 15 9.08 37.16 -35.21
N GLU A 16 9.04 36.37 -36.29
CA GLU A 16 8.63 35.01 -36.36
C GLU A 16 9.51 34.11 -35.48
N GLN A 17 8.88 33.36 -34.55
CA GLN A 17 9.46 32.17 -33.94
C GLN A 17 8.92 30.93 -34.67
N PRO A 18 9.75 29.87 -34.88
CA PRO A 18 9.34 28.65 -35.54
C PRO A 18 8.31 27.90 -34.66
N SER A 19 7.34 27.24 -35.28
CA SER A 19 6.24 26.57 -34.66
C SER A 19 6.68 25.32 -33.86
N ASP A 20 6.11 25.12 -32.68
CA ASP A 20 6.34 24.01 -31.77
C ASP A 20 6.15 22.59 -32.37
N GLN A 21 5.69 22.48 -33.61
CA GLN A 21 5.51 21.20 -34.31
C GLN A 21 6.80 20.62 -34.91
N GLU A 22 7.82 21.45 -35.25
CA GLU A 22 9.07 20.92 -35.78
C GLU A 22 10.03 20.42 -34.67
N ALA A 23 9.93 21.00 -33.47
CA ALA A 23 10.68 20.52 -32.30
C ALA A 23 10.23 19.16 -31.80
N TYR A 24 8.93 18.86 -31.88
CA TYR A 24 8.37 17.54 -31.46
C TYR A 24 8.74 16.40 -32.42
N GLN A 25 8.84 16.66 -33.72
CA GLN A 25 9.22 15.64 -34.70
C GLN A 25 10.69 15.25 -34.63
N GLN A 26 11.57 16.15 -34.20
CA GLN A 26 13.01 15.82 -34.03
C GLN A 26 13.25 14.97 -32.77
N VAL A 27 12.53 15.21 -31.67
CA VAL A 27 12.65 14.43 -30.43
C VAL A 27 12.11 13.02 -30.62
N GLU A 28 11.03 12.83 -31.39
CA GLU A 28 10.52 11.48 -31.68
C GLU A 28 11.47 10.65 -32.56
N GLN A 29 12.17 11.27 -33.51
CA GLN A 29 13.13 10.56 -34.36
C GLN A 29 14.44 10.18 -33.65
N GLU A 30 14.93 10.98 -32.72
CA GLU A 30 16.09 10.63 -31.90
C GLU A 30 15.75 9.51 -30.88
N THR A 31 14.53 9.50 -30.30
CA THR A 31 14.10 8.45 -29.36
C THR A 31 13.82 7.10 -30.04
N GLU A 32 13.37 7.10 -31.30
CA GLU A 32 13.22 5.85 -32.07
C GLU A 32 14.55 5.27 -32.56
N GLN A 33 15.60 6.08 -32.75
CA GLN A 33 16.92 5.57 -33.09
C GLN A 33 17.65 4.97 -31.88
N GLU A 34 17.62 5.62 -30.72
CA GLU A 34 18.20 5.06 -29.48
C GLU A 34 17.52 3.72 -29.06
N THR A 35 16.19 3.61 -29.20
CA THR A 35 15.48 2.37 -28.87
C THR A 35 15.77 1.22 -29.84
N LYS A 36 16.14 1.51 -31.09
CA LYS A 36 16.55 0.48 -32.07
C LYS A 36 17.96 -0.03 -31.81
N GLU A 37 18.89 0.85 -31.47
CA GLU A 37 20.27 0.46 -31.16
C GLU A 37 20.37 -0.34 -29.87
N GLU A 38 19.56 -0.02 -28.80
CA GLU A 38 19.49 -0.84 -27.60
C GLU A 38 18.87 -2.23 -27.84
N THR A 39 17.87 -2.34 -28.73
CA THR A 39 17.22 -3.61 -29.05
C THR A 39 18.13 -4.54 -29.87
N GLU A 40 18.95 -4.01 -30.75
CA GLU A 40 19.92 -4.80 -31.53
C GLU A 40 21.08 -5.31 -30.64
N GLN A 41 21.56 -4.54 -29.67
CA GLN A 41 22.57 -4.99 -28.70
C GLN A 41 22.08 -6.10 -27.77
N TRP A 42 20.79 -6.11 -27.38
CA TRP A 42 20.22 -7.19 -26.57
C TRP A 42 20.06 -8.51 -27.35
N VAL A 43 19.74 -8.45 -28.62
CA VAL A 43 19.60 -9.65 -29.48
C VAL A 43 20.96 -10.29 -29.75
N GLU A 44 22.04 -9.53 -29.91
CA GLU A 44 23.39 -10.09 -30.08
C GLU A 44 23.91 -10.77 -28.79
N GLN A 45 23.57 -10.26 -27.59
CA GLN A 45 23.98 -10.92 -26.33
C GLN A 45 23.23 -12.21 -26.03
N GLU A 46 21.96 -12.37 -26.45
CA GLU A 46 21.23 -13.64 -26.28
C GLU A 46 21.73 -14.72 -27.23
N VAL A 47 22.21 -14.36 -28.42
CA VAL A 47 22.75 -15.34 -29.40
C VAL A 47 24.13 -15.87 -28.98
N GLU A 48 24.97 -15.06 -28.32
CA GLU A 48 26.26 -15.51 -27.78
C GLU A 48 26.13 -16.42 -26.56
N GLN A 49 25.13 -16.20 -25.67
CA GLN A 49 24.89 -17.07 -24.50
C GLN A 49 24.27 -18.45 -24.84
N GLN A 50 23.62 -18.60 -25.99
CA GLN A 50 23.07 -19.88 -26.42
C GLN A 50 24.08 -20.76 -27.19
N SER A 51 25.21 -20.22 -27.63
CA SER A 51 26.24 -20.98 -28.32
C SER A 51 27.30 -21.65 -27.39
N GLU A 52 27.39 -21.28 -26.13
CA GLU A 52 28.33 -21.83 -25.15
C GLU A 52 27.79 -23.01 -24.32
N GLN A 53 26.50 -23.38 -24.44
CA GLN A 53 25.89 -24.46 -23.65
C GLN A 53 25.75 -25.82 -24.41
N GLN A 54 26.40 -25.99 -25.53
CA GLN A 54 26.35 -27.26 -26.31
C GLN A 54 27.70 -27.96 -26.48
N SER A 55 28.54 -28.00 -25.51
CA SER A 55 29.70 -28.94 -25.54
C SER A 55 30.12 -29.34 -24.15
N GLU A 56 29.51 -30.39 -23.61
CA GLU A 56 30.15 -31.30 -22.68
C GLU A 56 29.16 -32.38 -22.25
N GLN A 57 29.24 -33.55 -22.92
CA GLN A 57 28.86 -34.83 -22.35
C GLN A 57 30.15 -35.63 -22.09
N PRO A 58 30.20 -36.37 -21.00
CA PRO A 58 30.84 -37.68 -21.04
C PRO A 58 29.94 -38.80 -20.53
N ASP A 59 30.04 -39.84 -21.30
CA ASP A 59 29.84 -41.30 -21.20
C ASP A 59 29.40 -41.96 -19.90
N GLU A 60 28.56 -42.94 -20.16
CA GLU A 60 28.04 -44.08 -19.45
C GLU A 60 28.98 -44.81 -18.46
N GLN A 61 28.48 -45.41 -17.39
CA GLN A 61 28.06 -46.81 -17.28
C GLN A 61 27.69 -47.19 -15.82
N PRO A 62 27.12 -48.36 -15.54
CA PRO A 62 25.94 -48.54 -14.70
C PRO A 62 26.26 -49.19 -13.33
N VAL A 63 25.24 -49.40 -12.49
CA VAL A 63 25.04 -50.62 -11.65
C VAL A 63 24.25 -50.35 -10.36
N THR A 64 23.23 -51.06 -10.25
CA THR A 64 22.58 -51.93 -9.28
C THR A 64 21.56 -51.40 -8.29
N LEU A 65 20.44 -52.07 -8.43
CA LEU A 65 19.31 -52.36 -7.56
C LEU A 65 19.59 -52.49 -6.06
N SER A 66 18.74 -51.90 -5.25
CA SER A 66 18.33 -52.50 -3.99
C SER A 66 16.86 -52.16 -3.68
N ALA A 67 16.13 -53.16 -3.27
CA ALA A 67 14.69 -53.29 -3.17
C ALA A 67 14.12 -52.95 -1.76
N GLN A 68 12.96 -52.27 -1.79
CA GLN A 68 11.71 -52.50 -1.04
C GLN A 68 11.64 -52.16 0.47
N PRO A 69 10.43 -51.90 1.06
CA PRO A 69 9.15 -52.54 0.75
C PRO A 69 7.90 -51.65 0.59
N ILE A 70 6.95 -52.26 -0.04
CA ILE A 70 5.56 -51.97 -0.38
C ILE A 70 4.66 -51.72 0.81
N ALA A 71 3.81 -50.70 0.74
CA ALA A 71 2.55 -50.67 1.48
C ALA A 71 1.37 -50.67 0.49
N ARG A 72 0.56 -51.70 0.64
CA ARG A 72 -0.69 -51.94 -0.11
C ARG A 72 -1.72 -50.87 0.24
N ALA A 73 -2.32 -50.24 -0.76
CA ALA A 73 -3.63 -49.63 -0.65
C ALA A 73 -4.57 -50.22 -1.71
N ASN A 74 -5.75 -50.49 -1.29
CA ASN A 74 -6.79 -51.28 -1.93
C ASN A 74 -7.24 -50.71 -3.29
N ARG A 75 -7.25 -51.64 -4.27
CA ARG A 75 -7.86 -51.47 -5.59
C ARG A 75 -9.37 -51.77 -5.45
N ALA A 76 -10.20 -50.73 -5.44
CA ALA A 76 -11.60 -50.88 -5.76
C ALA A 76 -11.75 -50.81 -7.29
N GLN A 77 -12.15 -51.94 -7.88
CA GLN A 77 -12.55 -51.98 -9.29
C GLN A 77 -13.88 -51.17 -9.43
N SER A 78 -13.83 -50.02 -10.06
CA SER A 78 -15.02 -49.44 -10.65
C SER A 78 -15.11 -49.91 -12.09
N VAL A 79 -16.24 -50.51 -12.39
CA VAL A 79 -16.66 -50.94 -13.72
C VAL A 79 -16.67 -49.69 -14.61
N ALA A 80 -15.91 -49.79 -15.71
CA ALA A 80 -15.96 -48.77 -16.76
C ALA A 80 -17.34 -48.84 -17.44
N GLN A 81 -18.22 -47.93 -17.15
CA GLN A 81 -19.31 -47.57 -18.05
C GLN A 81 -18.75 -46.58 -19.04
N ASN A 82 -18.82 -46.92 -20.30
CA ASN A 82 -18.61 -46.04 -21.43
C ASN A 82 -19.69 -44.94 -21.39
N GLU A 83 -19.44 -43.85 -20.77
CA GLU A 83 -20.21 -42.60 -20.98
C GLU A 83 -19.46 -41.74 -22.00
N THR A 84 -19.86 -41.86 -23.24
CA THR A 84 -19.59 -40.88 -24.30
C THR A 84 -20.50 -39.71 -24.11
N GLY A 85 -20.17 -38.81 -23.22
CA GLY A 85 -20.77 -37.49 -23.05
C GLY A 85 -19.66 -36.50 -22.74
N SER A 86 -19.40 -35.57 -23.62
CA SER A 86 -18.48 -34.48 -23.37
C SER A 86 -19.06 -33.56 -22.29
N GLN A 87 -18.73 -33.79 -21.02
CA GLN A 87 -19.06 -32.88 -19.94
C GLN A 87 -18.18 -31.64 -20.03
N LEU A 88 -18.81 -30.43 -19.93
CA LEU A 88 -18.09 -29.19 -19.70
C LEU A 88 -17.24 -29.34 -18.46
N GLY A 89 -15.92 -29.21 -18.60
CA GLY A 89 -14.98 -29.13 -17.47
C GLY A 89 -15.21 -27.88 -16.63
N ALA A 90 -14.49 -27.74 -15.54
CA ALA A 90 -14.50 -26.50 -14.76
C ALA A 90 -14.01 -25.32 -15.62
N PRO A 91 -14.62 -24.12 -15.48
CA PRO A 91 -14.17 -22.96 -16.24
C PRO A 91 -12.73 -22.54 -15.88
N GLU A 92 -11.97 -22.16 -16.92
CA GLU A 92 -10.67 -21.53 -16.73
C GLU A 92 -10.87 -20.22 -15.95
N LYS A 93 -10.12 -20.06 -14.86
CA LYS A 93 -10.24 -18.93 -13.98
C LYS A 93 -8.91 -18.58 -13.32
N HIS A 94 -8.66 -17.29 -13.13
CA HIS A 94 -7.43 -16.82 -12.48
C HIS A 94 -7.75 -15.65 -11.54
N LYS A 95 -6.92 -15.51 -10.52
CA LYS A 95 -6.82 -14.28 -9.76
C LYS A 95 -5.36 -13.85 -9.75
N ARG A 96 -5.10 -12.67 -10.27
CA ARG A 96 -3.75 -12.16 -10.51
C ARG A 96 -3.62 -10.74 -10.01
N ILE A 97 -2.39 -10.36 -9.66
CA ILE A 97 -2.07 -9.04 -9.12
C ILE A 97 -0.86 -8.45 -9.85
N LYS A 98 -0.80 -7.14 -9.90
CA LYS A 98 0.35 -6.36 -10.37
C LYS A 98 0.62 -5.22 -9.40
N LYS A 99 1.88 -5.04 -9.00
CA LYS A 99 2.33 -3.84 -8.29
C LYS A 99 2.48 -2.69 -9.27
N ASN A 100 1.91 -1.53 -8.95
CA ASN A 100 1.99 -0.31 -9.76
C ASN A 100 3.13 0.59 -9.24
N ASP A 101 3.55 1.54 -10.07
CA ASP A 101 4.66 2.47 -9.75
C ASP A 101 4.34 3.38 -8.55
N ASP A 102 3.06 3.65 -8.29
CA ASP A 102 2.58 4.42 -7.13
C ASP A 102 2.55 3.62 -5.81
N GLY A 103 2.93 2.34 -5.85
CA GLY A 103 2.92 1.44 -4.70
C GLY A 103 1.59 0.75 -4.44
N ASN A 104 0.52 1.10 -5.16
CA ASN A 104 -0.75 0.39 -5.16
C ASN A 104 -0.66 -0.90 -5.98
N TYR A 105 -1.74 -1.69 -5.96
CA TYR A 105 -1.81 -2.95 -6.70
C TYR A 105 -3.09 -3.01 -7.52
N THR A 106 -2.98 -3.44 -8.79
CA THR A 106 -4.13 -3.80 -9.62
C THR A 106 -4.41 -5.28 -9.47
N VAL A 107 -5.65 -5.64 -9.17
CA VAL A 107 -6.13 -7.03 -9.04
C VAL A 107 -7.11 -7.34 -10.14
N ASN A 108 -6.92 -8.48 -10.79
CA ASN A 108 -7.80 -9.04 -11.80
C ASN A 108 -8.30 -10.41 -11.32
N VAL A 109 -9.63 -10.56 -11.29
CA VAL A 109 -10.31 -11.84 -11.03
C VAL A 109 -11.07 -12.20 -12.29
N ASP A 110 -10.67 -13.28 -12.96
CA ASP A 110 -11.25 -13.62 -14.24
C ASP A 110 -11.90 -15.02 -14.28
N VAL A 111 -12.86 -15.14 -15.18
CA VAL A 111 -13.48 -16.40 -15.60
C VAL A 111 -13.63 -16.38 -17.11
N LYS A 112 -13.32 -17.49 -17.77
CA LYS A 112 -13.43 -17.62 -19.21
C LYS A 112 -14.63 -18.49 -19.57
N GLY A 113 -15.41 -18.04 -20.55
CA GLY A 113 -16.45 -18.83 -21.18
C GLY A 113 -15.85 -20.11 -21.78
N ALA A 114 -16.68 -21.10 -22.01
CA ALA A 114 -16.25 -22.40 -22.49
C ALA A 114 -15.33 -22.28 -23.72
N VAL A 115 -14.28 -23.06 -23.78
CA VAL A 115 -13.42 -23.14 -24.97
C VAL A 115 -14.14 -23.97 -26.02
N ASN A 116 -14.29 -23.46 -27.23
CA ASN A 116 -14.84 -24.25 -28.33
C ASN A 116 -13.92 -25.46 -28.53
N SER A 117 -14.32 -26.60 -28.01
CA SER A 117 -13.92 -27.84 -28.63
C SER A 117 -14.61 -27.93 -29.97
N THR A 118 -13.92 -28.35 -31.00
CA THR A 118 -14.44 -28.49 -32.37
C THR A 118 -15.61 -29.46 -32.52
N THR A 119 -16.27 -29.84 -31.45
CA THR A 119 -17.47 -30.69 -31.38
C THR A 119 -18.27 -30.29 -30.13
N VAL A 120 -19.04 -29.20 -30.21
CA VAL A 120 -20.06 -28.93 -29.20
C VAL A 120 -21.33 -29.64 -29.66
N THR A 121 -21.47 -30.88 -29.23
CA THR A 121 -22.75 -31.59 -29.34
C THR A 121 -23.60 -31.13 -28.18
N THR A 122 -24.59 -30.28 -28.41
CA THR A 122 -25.63 -30.03 -27.41
C THR A 122 -26.31 -31.37 -27.15
N THR A 123 -26.32 -31.82 -25.91
CA THR A 123 -27.01 -33.07 -25.54
C THR A 123 -28.49 -32.85 -25.30
N GLN A 124 -28.92 -31.60 -25.11
CA GLN A 124 -30.32 -31.29 -24.91
C GLN A 124 -31.07 -31.11 -26.22
N PRO A 125 -32.11 -31.92 -26.49
CA PRO A 125 -32.97 -31.72 -27.66
C PRO A 125 -33.62 -30.34 -27.68
N ILE A 126 -33.86 -29.80 -28.88
CA ILE A 126 -34.52 -28.51 -29.08
C ILE A 126 -35.66 -28.65 -30.07
N ASP A 127 -36.84 -28.19 -29.66
CA ASP A 127 -38.01 -28.17 -30.50
C ASP A 127 -38.38 -26.70 -30.81
N PHE A 128 -38.18 -26.29 -32.09
CA PHE A 128 -38.54 -24.97 -32.59
C PHE A 128 -39.94 -24.98 -33.20
N THR A 129 -40.76 -23.98 -32.90
CA THR A 129 -41.96 -23.66 -33.66
C THR A 129 -41.81 -22.31 -34.35
N LEU A 130 -41.79 -22.30 -35.67
CA LEU A 130 -41.80 -21.07 -36.47
C LEU A 130 -43.24 -20.66 -36.75
N VAL A 131 -43.63 -19.46 -36.28
CA VAL A 131 -44.99 -18.88 -36.44
C VAL A 131 -44.89 -17.75 -37.45
N LEU A 132 -45.24 -18.07 -38.69
CA LEU A 132 -44.93 -17.28 -39.87
C LEU A 132 -46.17 -16.50 -40.38
N ASP A 133 -46.04 -15.17 -40.44
CA ASP A 133 -47.04 -14.32 -41.05
C ASP A 133 -47.13 -14.59 -42.57
N VAL A 134 -48.33 -14.85 -43.05
CA VAL A 134 -48.66 -14.98 -44.49
C VAL A 134 -49.85 -14.07 -44.86
N SER A 135 -50.01 -12.95 -44.14
CA SER A 135 -51.00 -11.92 -44.44
C SER A 135 -50.75 -11.24 -45.80
N GLY A 136 -51.72 -10.42 -46.26
CA GLY A 136 -51.56 -9.75 -47.53
C GLY A 136 -50.40 -8.79 -47.64
N SER A 137 -50.07 -8.10 -46.57
CA SER A 137 -48.93 -7.17 -46.48
C SER A 137 -47.55 -7.82 -46.64
N MET A 138 -47.44 -9.13 -46.45
CA MET A 138 -46.25 -9.89 -46.76
C MET A 138 -45.83 -9.91 -48.22
N ASP A 139 -46.71 -9.47 -49.14
CA ASP A 139 -46.42 -9.26 -50.58
C ASP A 139 -45.71 -7.88 -50.80
N ASP A 140 -45.69 -6.99 -49.82
CA ASP A 140 -45.05 -5.71 -49.91
C ASP A 140 -43.51 -5.85 -49.82
N PRO A 141 -42.73 -4.87 -50.34
CA PRO A 141 -41.28 -4.87 -50.19
C PRO A 141 -40.83 -4.65 -48.74
N MET A 142 -39.67 -5.18 -48.38
CA MET A 142 -39.04 -5.03 -47.06
C MET A 142 -38.91 -3.54 -46.68
N SER A 143 -38.48 -2.71 -47.63
CA SER A 143 -38.37 -1.26 -47.42
C SER A 143 -38.36 -0.51 -48.78
N LYS A 144 -38.22 0.82 -48.72
CA LYS A 144 -38.06 1.65 -49.93
C LYS A 144 -36.78 1.35 -50.69
N THR A 145 -35.76 0.90 -50.01
CA THR A 145 -34.42 0.60 -50.53
C THR A 145 -34.23 -0.90 -50.87
N ASP A 146 -34.86 -1.78 -50.11
CA ASP A 146 -34.89 -3.21 -50.39
C ASP A 146 -36.25 -3.61 -50.99
N ARG A 147 -36.29 -3.93 -52.27
CA ARG A 147 -37.49 -4.30 -53.06
C ARG A 147 -37.86 -5.78 -52.94
N THR A 148 -37.08 -6.59 -52.20
CA THR A 148 -37.41 -7.97 -51.87
C THR A 148 -38.75 -8.00 -51.15
N ARG A 149 -39.69 -8.87 -51.59
CA ARG A 149 -40.96 -9.05 -50.87
C ARG A 149 -40.70 -9.63 -49.48
N ARG A 150 -41.38 -9.16 -48.42
CA ARG A 150 -41.27 -9.63 -47.06
C ARG A 150 -41.39 -11.15 -46.95
N LEU A 151 -42.37 -11.75 -47.67
CA LEU A 151 -42.55 -13.20 -47.72
C LEU A 151 -41.36 -13.92 -48.37
N ASP A 152 -40.78 -13.36 -49.43
CA ASP A 152 -39.62 -13.97 -50.07
C ASP A 152 -38.36 -13.88 -49.18
N ALA A 153 -38.14 -12.74 -48.55
CA ALA A 153 -37.08 -12.59 -47.53
C ALA A 153 -37.27 -13.57 -46.37
N LEU A 154 -38.50 -13.71 -45.83
CA LEU A 154 -38.82 -14.68 -44.80
C LEU A 154 -38.53 -16.11 -45.23
N LYS A 155 -38.93 -16.50 -46.47
CA LYS A 155 -38.67 -17.86 -47.00
C LYS A 155 -37.17 -18.16 -47.07
N GLU A 156 -36.36 -17.21 -47.52
CA GLU A 156 -34.89 -17.41 -47.59
C GLU A 156 -34.28 -17.51 -46.21
N ALA A 157 -34.67 -16.65 -45.27
CA ALA A 157 -34.21 -16.70 -43.89
C ALA A 157 -34.60 -18.01 -43.18
N VAL A 158 -35.84 -18.47 -43.36
CA VAL A 158 -36.30 -19.76 -42.81
C VAL A 158 -35.56 -20.93 -43.43
N LYS A 159 -35.27 -20.90 -44.73
CA LYS A 159 -34.48 -21.96 -45.37
C LYS A 159 -33.05 -22.03 -44.87
N ALA A 160 -32.40 -20.87 -44.70
CA ALA A 160 -31.05 -20.80 -44.14
C ALA A 160 -31.07 -21.35 -42.71
N PHE A 161 -32.02 -20.96 -41.87
CA PHE A 161 -32.22 -21.53 -40.53
C PHE A 161 -32.36 -23.04 -40.52
N LEU A 162 -33.20 -23.60 -41.50
CA LEU A 162 -33.38 -25.04 -41.64
C LEU A 162 -32.12 -25.75 -42.13
N ASP A 163 -31.27 -25.08 -42.93
CA ASP A 163 -29.99 -25.61 -43.34
C ASP A 163 -29.03 -25.75 -42.13
N GLU A 164 -28.97 -24.74 -41.27
CA GLU A 164 -28.16 -24.77 -40.10
C GLU A 164 -28.68 -25.80 -39.07
N ALA A 165 -29.98 -25.91 -38.88
CA ALA A 165 -30.58 -26.97 -38.05
C ALA A 165 -30.30 -28.38 -38.60
N ALA A 166 -30.19 -28.57 -39.92
CA ALA A 166 -29.78 -29.84 -40.55
C ALA A 166 -28.31 -30.13 -40.28
N ASN A 167 -27.44 -29.11 -40.33
CA ASN A 167 -26.04 -29.21 -40.01
C ASN A 167 -25.86 -29.64 -38.55
N THR A 168 -26.56 -28.99 -37.62
CA THR A 168 -26.56 -29.30 -36.18
C THR A 168 -26.98 -30.76 -35.94
N ASN A 169 -28.03 -31.27 -36.60
CA ASN A 169 -28.44 -32.67 -36.50
C ASN A 169 -27.38 -33.65 -37.10
N THR A 170 -26.74 -33.25 -38.19
CA THR A 170 -25.69 -34.04 -38.83
C THR A 170 -24.46 -34.14 -37.94
N GLU A 171 -24.03 -33.05 -37.37
CA GLU A 171 -22.90 -32.99 -36.46
C GLU A 171 -23.18 -33.77 -35.15
N ALA A 172 -24.37 -33.71 -34.65
CA ALA A 172 -24.83 -34.46 -33.48
C ALA A 172 -25.01 -35.94 -33.74
N GLY A 173 -25.14 -36.37 -35.01
CA GLY A 173 -25.46 -37.75 -35.36
C GLY A 173 -26.85 -38.17 -34.85
N SER A 174 -27.74 -37.24 -34.54
CA SER A 174 -29.05 -37.45 -33.94
C SER A 174 -30.05 -36.38 -34.33
N GLU A 175 -31.36 -36.63 -34.13
CA GLU A 175 -32.44 -35.61 -34.30
C GLU A 175 -32.45 -34.63 -33.12
N LEU A 176 -31.33 -33.93 -32.91
CA LEU A 176 -31.21 -32.99 -31.81
C LEU A 176 -32.19 -31.81 -31.96
N VAL A 177 -32.30 -31.24 -33.16
CA VAL A 177 -33.19 -30.15 -33.51
C VAL A 177 -34.37 -30.67 -34.32
N ARG A 178 -35.60 -30.37 -33.83
CA ARG A 178 -36.83 -30.52 -34.63
C ARG A 178 -37.47 -29.16 -34.84
N VAL A 179 -38.07 -28.98 -35.99
CA VAL A 179 -38.74 -27.72 -36.35
C VAL A 179 -40.18 -27.99 -36.82
N GLY A 180 -41.11 -27.24 -36.28
CA GLY A 180 -42.48 -27.22 -36.69
C GLY A 180 -42.84 -25.89 -37.37
N LEU A 181 -43.78 -25.90 -38.29
CA LEU A 181 -44.21 -24.71 -39.05
C LEU A 181 -45.69 -24.41 -38.82
N VAL A 182 -45.98 -23.21 -38.38
CA VAL A 182 -47.31 -22.61 -38.30
C VAL A 182 -47.33 -21.41 -39.25
N LYS A 183 -48.37 -21.32 -40.11
CA LYS A 183 -48.65 -20.10 -40.82
C LYS A 183 -49.88 -19.42 -40.22
N PHE A 184 -49.93 -18.11 -40.20
CA PHE A 184 -51.14 -17.41 -39.79
C PHE A 184 -51.54 -16.24 -40.71
N ALA A 185 -52.80 -16.03 -40.86
CA ALA A 185 -53.36 -14.88 -41.54
C ALA A 185 -54.89 -14.71 -41.23
N GLY A 186 -55.82 -15.58 -41.68
CA GLY A 186 -57.25 -15.52 -41.42
C GLY A 186 -57.72 -16.51 -40.36
N ASN A 187 -58.87 -17.15 -40.63
CA ASN A 187 -59.50 -18.12 -39.74
C ASN A 187 -58.61 -19.35 -39.50
N GLU A 188 -58.74 -19.92 -38.34
CA GLU A 188 -58.01 -21.15 -37.97
C GLU A 188 -58.61 -22.37 -38.68
N LYS A 189 -57.73 -23.28 -39.13
CA LYS A 189 -58.08 -24.61 -39.63
C LYS A 189 -56.96 -25.61 -39.27
N ASP A 190 -57.32 -26.72 -38.69
CA ASP A 190 -56.34 -27.68 -38.14
C ASP A 190 -55.52 -28.43 -39.20
N LYS A 191 -55.99 -28.64 -40.36
CA LYS A 191 -55.32 -29.45 -41.38
C LYS A 191 -55.07 -28.71 -42.66
N ILE A 192 -53.94 -28.96 -43.29
CA ILE A 192 -53.60 -28.53 -44.63
C ILE A 192 -54.50 -29.29 -45.60
N GLY A 193 -55.23 -28.61 -46.44
CA GLY A 193 -56.05 -29.12 -47.50
C GLY A 193 -56.48 -27.98 -48.39
N ASP A 194 -57.43 -27.21 -47.96
CA ASP A 194 -57.70 -25.90 -48.58
C ASP A 194 -56.81 -24.84 -47.86
N ASP A 195 -55.89 -24.30 -48.63
CA ASP A 195 -54.92 -23.29 -48.06
C ASP A 195 -55.60 -21.91 -47.91
N THR A 196 -56.71 -21.66 -48.62
CA THR A 196 -57.38 -20.36 -48.65
C THR A 196 -58.89 -20.49 -48.57
N TYR A 197 -59.55 -19.42 -48.17
CA TYR A 197 -61.00 -19.22 -48.24
C TYR A 197 -61.30 -17.83 -48.76
N ARG A 198 -62.56 -17.62 -49.17
CA ARG A 198 -63.04 -16.32 -49.60
C ARG A 198 -64.10 -15.74 -48.64
N SER A 199 -63.91 -14.44 -48.33
CA SER A 199 -64.86 -13.71 -47.48
C SER A 199 -64.83 -12.25 -47.88
N GLY A 200 -66.04 -11.65 -48.03
CA GLY A 200 -66.18 -10.24 -48.45
C GLY A 200 -65.54 -9.88 -49.78
N GLY A 201 -65.47 -10.86 -50.76
CA GLY A 201 -64.79 -10.67 -52.04
C GLY A 201 -63.26 -10.84 -52.03
N TYR A 202 -62.64 -10.95 -50.90
CA TYR A 202 -61.21 -11.12 -50.72
C TYR A 202 -60.81 -12.57 -50.45
N THR A 203 -59.57 -12.96 -50.83
CA THR A 203 -58.98 -14.27 -50.57
C THR A 203 -58.15 -14.17 -49.31
N TYR A 204 -58.32 -15.11 -48.42
CA TYR A 204 -57.58 -15.21 -47.14
C TYR A 204 -56.89 -16.56 -47.07
N ASN A 205 -55.65 -16.59 -46.56
CA ASN A 205 -55.05 -17.81 -46.07
C ASN A 205 -55.73 -18.24 -44.77
N TYR A 206 -55.87 -19.53 -44.54
CA TYR A 206 -56.12 -20.08 -43.20
C TYR A 206 -54.87 -19.97 -42.31
N SER A 207 -55.04 -19.73 -41.00
CA SER A 207 -54.08 -20.02 -40.00
C SER A 207 -54.03 -21.53 -39.75
N GLN A 208 -52.88 -22.16 -39.96
CA GLN A 208 -52.74 -23.63 -39.95
C GLN A 208 -51.36 -24.09 -39.46
N ILE A 209 -51.32 -25.32 -38.90
CA ILE A 209 -50.10 -26.09 -38.78
C ILE A 209 -49.68 -26.57 -40.15
N VAL A 210 -48.59 -26.06 -40.72
CA VAL A 210 -48.03 -26.44 -42.02
C VAL A 210 -47.24 -27.72 -41.94
N SER A 211 -46.56 -27.92 -40.81
CA SER A 211 -45.84 -29.14 -40.46
C SER A 211 -45.76 -29.30 -38.98
N ASP A 212 -46.00 -30.51 -38.46
CA ASP A 212 -45.67 -30.88 -37.10
C ASP A 212 -44.15 -30.85 -36.89
N LEU A 213 -43.70 -30.92 -35.65
CA LEU A 213 -42.29 -31.00 -35.26
C LEU A 213 -41.60 -32.19 -35.93
N THR A 214 -40.57 -31.90 -36.78
CA THR A 214 -39.83 -32.94 -37.50
C THR A 214 -38.35 -32.54 -37.70
N ALA A 215 -37.50 -33.53 -37.86
CA ALA A 215 -36.10 -33.35 -38.28
C ALA A 215 -35.92 -33.37 -39.80
N ASP A 216 -37.00 -33.57 -40.59
CA ASP A 216 -36.97 -33.50 -42.08
C ASP A 216 -36.90 -32.03 -42.55
N MET A 217 -35.70 -31.43 -42.44
CA MET A 217 -35.50 -30.03 -42.82
C MET A 217 -35.71 -29.78 -44.31
N ASN A 218 -35.46 -30.77 -45.16
CA ASN A 218 -35.71 -30.69 -46.61
C ASN A 218 -37.20 -30.67 -46.93
N GLY A 219 -37.99 -31.50 -46.25
CA GLY A 219 -39.46 -31.49 -46.34
C GLY A 219 -40.04 -30.15 -45.90
N LEU A 220 -39.46 -29.55 -44.79
CA LEU A 220 -39.88 -28.22 -44.34
C LEU A 220 -39.57 -27.12 -45.36
N LYS A 221 -38.36 -27.08 -45.96
CA LYS A 221 -37.98 -26.14 -47.04
C LYS A 221 -38.94 -26.20 -48.24
N ASN A 222 -39.36 -27.39 -48.60
CA ASN A 222 -40.38 -27.57 -49.69
C ASN A 222 -41.73 -26.98 -49.30
N LYS A 223 -42.18 -27.09 -48.07
CA LYS A 223 -43.42 -26.50 -47.53
C LYS A 223 -43.35 -24.98 -47.47
N VAL A 224 -42.22 -24.42 -46.93
CA VAL A 224 -41.93 -22.99 -46.88
C VAL A 224 -42.01 -22.34 -48.28
N SER A 225 -41.38 -22.99 -49.27
CA SER A 225 -41.37 -22.49 -50.65
C SER A 225 -42.79 -22.30 -51.27
N LYS A 226 -43.77 -23.04 -50.76
CA LYS A 226 -45.16 -22.99 -51.21
C LYS A 226 -46.01 -21.93 -50.56
N LEU A 227 -45.56 -21.28 -49.51
CA LEU A 227 -46.27 -20.23 -48.81
C LEU A 227 -46.60 -19.07 -49.77
N LYS A 228 -47.79 -18.50 -49.62
CA LYS A 228 -48.30 -17.37 -50.42
C LYS A 228 -48.91 -16.34 -49.48
N ALA A 229 -48.84 -15.05 -49.82
CA ALA A 229 -49.37 -13.97 -49.02
C ALA A 229 -50.86 -13.73 -49.40
N ALA A 230 -51.77 -13.73 -48.45
CA ALA A 230 -53.11 -13.30 -48.55
C ALA A 230 -53.92 -13.19 -47.28
N GLY A 231 -54.67 -12.18 -47.04
CA GLY A 231 -55.59 -12.10 -45.91
C GLY A 231 -55.17 -11.14 -44.77
N ALA A 232 -55.78 -11.36 -43.64
CA ALA A 232 -55.57 -10.56 -42.39
C ALA A 232 -54.35 -11.02 -41.59
N THR A 233 -54.16 -10.48 -40.39
CA THR A 233 -53.03 -10.78 -39.51
C THR A 233 -53.52 -11.28 -38.13
N ARG A 234 -54.14 -12.49 -38.16
CA ARG A 234 -54.70 -13.13 -36.95
C ARG A 234 -53.58 -13.77 -36.12
N ALA A 235 -52.77 -12.94 -35.45
CA ALA A 235 -51.64 -13.34 -34.58
C ALA A 235 -52.13 -14.26 -33.45
N ASP A 236 -53.36 -14.05 -32.93
CA ASP A 236 -54.00 -14.89 -31.92
C ASP A 236 -54.09 -16.36 -32.39
N ASN A 237 -54.55 -16.60 -33.63
CA ASN A 237 -54.58 -17.95 -34.20
C ASN A 237 -53.21 -18.55 -34.40
N GLY A 238 -52.20 -17.72 -34.77
CA GLY A 238 -50.77 -18.14 -34.85
C GLY A 238 -50.24 -18.67 -33.53
N PHE A 239 -50.43 -17.94 -32.46
CA PHE A 239 -49.98 -18.36 -31.12
C PHE A 239 -50.76 -19.55 -30.55
N ASN A 240 -52.10 -19.62 -30.79
CA ASN A 240 -52.91 -20.78 -30.39
C ASN A 240 -52.41 -22.08 -31.06
N LEU A 241 -52.10 -22.03 -32.33
CA LEU A 241 -51.57 -23.16 -33.07
C LEU A 241 -50.15 -23.54 -32.62
N ALA A 242 -49.31 -22.54 -32.27
CA ALA A 242 -48.01 -22.78 -31.69
C ALA A 242 -48.13 -23.45 -30.32
N ALA A 243 -49.05 -23.01 -29.47
CA ALA A 243 -49.30 -23.65 -28.16
C ALA A 243 -49.74 -25.12 -28.32
N LYS A 244 -50.63 -25.39 -29.26
CA LYS A 244 -51.05 -26.75 -29.62
C LYS A 244 -49.88 -27.61 -30.11
N MET A 245 -48.99 -27.07 -30.97
CA MET A 245 -47.80 -27.77 -31.46
C MET A 245 -46.81 -28.04 -30.31
N MET A 246 -46.55 -27.06 -29.45
CA MET A 246 -45.65 -27.21 -28.32
C MET A 246 -46.15 -28.21 -27.25
N GLY A 247 -47.46 -28.48 -27.24
CA GLY A 247 -48.03 -29.60 -26.45
C GLY A 247 -47.53 -30.97 -26.89
N SER A 248 -47.06 -31.15 -28.13
CA SER A 248 -46.44 -32.36 -28.69
C SER A 248 -44.90 -32.32 -28.71
N ALA A 249 -44.28 -31.26 -28.13
CA ALA A 249 -42.84 -31.17 -28.02
C ALA A 249 -42.26 -32.23 -27.07
N ARG A 250 -41.03 -32.65 -27.29
CA ARG A 250 -40.32 -33.57 -26.41
C ARG A 250 -40.24 -33.00 -24.99
N THR A 251 -40.44 -33.85 -23.99
CA THR A 251 -40.46 -33.41 -22.56
C THR A 251 -39.08 -32.95 -22.06
N ASP A 252 -38.04 -33.48 -22.63
CA ASP A 252 -36.66 -33.18 -22.38
C ASP A 252 -36.06 -32.10 -23.27
N ALA A 253 -36.85 -31.65 -24.28
CA ALA A 253 -36.38 -30.62 -25.20
C ALA A 253 -36.58 -29.22 -24.67
N LYS A 254 -35.63 -28.34 -25.00
CA LYS A 254 -35.82 -26.90 -24.91
C LYS A 254 -36.87 -26.48 -25.94
N LYS A 255 -37.84 -25.68 -25.53
CA LYS A 255 -38.97 -25.24 -26.38
C LYS A 255 -38.73 -23.80 -26.82
N VAL A 256 -38.68 -23.57 -28.14
CA VAL A 256 -38.41 -22.23 -28.68
C VAL A 256 -39.49 -21.90 -29.72
N VAL A 257 -40.09 -20.73 -29.59
CA VAL A 257 -41.09 -20.22 -30.54
C VAL A 257 -40.54 -18.95 -31.18
N ILE A 258 -40.52 -18.90 -32.53
CA ILE A 258 -40.11 -17.72 -33.28
C ILE A 258 -41.33 -17.20 -34.00
N PHE A 259 -41.86 -16.06 -33.54
CA PHE A 259 -42.98 -15.37 -34.12
C PHE A 259 -42.47 -14.25 -35.03
N PHE A 260 -42.91 -14.30 -36.31
CA PHE A 260 -42.55 -13.32 -37.33
C PHE A 260 -43.78 -12.62 -37.85
N THR A 261 -43.76 -11.27 -37.94
CA THR A 261 -44.85 -10.47 -38.51
C THR A 261 -44.35 -9.16 -39.12
N ASP A 262 -45.05 -8.70 -40.14
CA ASP A 262 -44.83 -7.43 -40.81
C ASP A 262 -45.92 -6.38 -40.53
N GLY A 263 -46.85 -6.68 -39.61
CA GLY A 263 -47.99 -5.80 -39.43
C GLY A 263 -48.68 -5.85 -38.08
N SER A 264 -49.73 -5.04 -38.01
CA SER A 264 -50.60 -4.94 -36.85
C SER A 264 -51.50 -6.16 -36.71
N PRO A 265 -51.63 -6.76 -35.50
CA PRO A 265 -52.63 -7.80 -35.25
C PRO A 265 -54.02 -7.34 -35.60
N THR A 266 -54.68 -8.03 -36.55
CA THR A 266 -56.01 -7.62 -37.09
C THR A 266 -56.77 -8.80 -37.65
N SER A 267 -58.09 -8.74 -37.60
CA SER A 267 -59.06 -9.60 -38.33
C SER A 267 -59.47 -9.03 -39.70
N SER A 268 -59.24 -7.75 -39.91
CA SER A 268 -59.59 -7.07 -41.16
C SER A 268 -58.58 -6.01 -41.55
N SER A 269 -58.45 -4.92 -40.83
CA SER A 269 -57.44 -3.84 -41.06
C SER A 269 -57.14 -3.06 -39.80
N GLY A 270 -55.94 -2.50 -39.74
CA GLY A 270 -55.44 -1.70 -38.58
C GLY A 270 -55.20 -2.54 -37.31
N PHE A 271 -54.70 -1.90 -36.26
CA PHE A 271 -54.41 -2.58 -34.99
C PHE A 271 -55.69 -2.91 -34.23
N GLU A 272 -55.96 -4.18 -33.97
CA GLU A 272 -57.05 -4.66 -33.14
C GLU A 272 -56.59 -5.17 -31.79
N GLY A 273 -56.83 -4.37 -30.73
CA GLY A 273 -56.43 -4.74 -29.35
C GLY A 273 -57.00 -6.06 -28.83
N LYS A 274 -58.16 -6.53 -29.39
CA LYS A 274 -58.73 -7.85 -29.03
C LYS A 274 -57.90 -9.00 -29.59
N VAL A 275 -57.46 -8.89 -30.85
CA VAL A 275 -56.59 -9.89 -31.50
C VAL A 275 -55.21 -9.88 -30.79
N ALA A 276 -54.64 -8.68 -30.55
CA ALA A 276 -53.37 -8.52 -29.84
C ALA A 276 -53.42 -9.16 -28.42
N ASN A 277 -54.45 -8.89 -27.62
CA ASN A 277 -54.54 -9.42 -26.25
C ASN A 277 -54.69 -10.94 -26.24
N LYS A 278 -55.47 -11.53 -27.13
CA LYS A 278 -55.58 -13.00 -27.25
C LYS A 278 -54.27 -13.64 -27.68
N ALA A 279 -53.50 -12.98 -28.56
CA ALA A 279 -52.17 -13.44 -28.94
C ALA A 279 -51.21 -13.37 -27.75
N VAL A 280 -51.24 -12.32 -26.89
CA VAL A 280 -50.44 -12.19 -25.69
C VAL A 280 -50.82 -13.26 -24.66
N GLU A 281 -52.14 -13.59 -24.51
CA GLU A 281 -52.58 -14.68 -23.61
C GLU A 281 -52.03 -16.03 -24.08
N ALA A 282 -52.12 -16.38 -25.34
CA ALA A 282 -51.57 -17.63 -25.87
C ALA A 282 -50.03 -17.67 -25.81
N ALA A 283 -49.37 -16.53 -26.06
CA ALA A 283 -47.89 -16.42 -25.86
C ALA A 283 -47.51 -16.57 -24.40
N LYS A 284 -48.35 -16.10 -23.46
CA LYS A 284 -48.11 -16.30 -22.02
C LYS A 284 -48.22 -17.79 -21.65
N GLU A 285 -49.19 -18.52 -22.15
CA GLU A 285 -49.31 -19.96 -21.92
C GLU A 285 -48.07 -20.71 -22.40
N LEU A 286 -47.51 -20.34 -23.58
CA LEU A 286 -46.25 -20.90 -24.07
C LEU A 286 -45.09 -20.61 -23.11
N LYS A 287 -44.98 -19.35 -22.65
CA LYS A 287 -43.91 -18.94 -21.70
C LYS A 287 -44.07 -19.61 -20.34
N ASP A 288 -45.28 -19.72 -19.81
CA ASP A 288 -45.59 -20.47 -18.56
C ASP A 288 -45.27 -21.97 -18.71
N GLY A 289 -45.44 -22.54 -19.95
CA GLY A 289 -45.04 -23.91 -20.30
C GLY A 289 -43.53 -24.09 -20.53
N GLY A 290 -42.70 -23.08 -20.20
CA GLY A 290 -41.25 -23.12 -20.32
C GLY A 290 -40.69 -22.83 -21.71
N ALA A 291 -41.50 -22.30 -22.65
CA ALA A 291 -40.99 -21.93 -23.96
C ALA A 291 -40.35 -20.55 -23.98
N THR A 292 -39.20 -20.42 -24.65
CA THR A 292 -38.60 -19.12 -25.04
C THR A 292 -39.33 -18.61 -26.28
N VAL A 293 -39.87 -17.39 -26.23
CA VAL A 293 -40.61 -16.79 -27.34
C VAL A 293 -39.84 -15.59 -27.90
N TYR A 294 -39.38 -15.70 -29.13
CA TYR A 294 -38.83 -14.59 -29.90
C TYR A 294 -39.92 -13.94 -30.75
N SER A 295 -39.86 -12.63 -30.91
CA SER A 295 -40.68 -11.91 -31.88
C SER A 295 -39.79 -11.13 -32.85
N ILE A 296 -40.08 -11.20 -34.17
CA ILE A 296 -39.34 -10.52 -35.22
C ILE A 296 -40.32 -9.63 -36.00
N GLY A 297 -40.07 -8.32 -35.95
CA GLY A 297 -40.87 -7.32 -36.63
C GLY A 297 -40.19 -6.79 -37.89
N VAL A 298 -40.92 -6.76 -39.04
CA VAL A 298 -40.44 -6.18 -40.30
C VAL A 298 -41.35 -5.06 -40.80
N PHE A 299 -42.00 -4.37 -39.91
CA PHE A 299 -42.89 -3.24 -40.23
C PHE A 299 -42.18 -1.89 -40.00
N SER A 300 -42.70 -0.86 -40.71
CA SER A 300 -42.19 0.51 -40.53
C SER A 300 -42.39 0.98 -39.10
N GLY A 301 -41.30 1.29 -38.41
CA GLY A 301 -41.34 1.70 -37.00
C GLY A 301 -41.13 0.54 -36.01
N ALA A 302 -40.77 -0.66 -36.48
CA ALA A 302 -40.31 -1.74 -35.58
C ALA A 302 -39.05 -1.32 -34.90
N ASP A 303 -39.11 -1.19 -33.57
CA ASP A 303 -37.97 -0.73 -32.72
C ASP A 303 -37.92 -1.52 -31.40
N PRO A 304 -37.01 -2.49 -31.30
CA PRO A 304 -36.78 -3.27 -30.06
C PRO A 304 -36.35 -2.45 -28.88
N SER A 305 -35.84 -1.23 -29.06
CA SER A 305 -35.44 -0.35 -27.98
C SER A 305 -36.58 0.52 -27.42
N SER A 306 -37.76 0.47 -28.05
CA SER A 306 -38.89 1.35 -27.76
C SER A 306 -40.17 0.58 -27.42
N ILE A 307 -40.94 1.14 -26.50
CA ILE A 307 -42.31 0.72 -26.17
C ILE A 307 -43.37 1.68 -26.75
N GLN A 308 -42.95 2.60 -27.61
CA GLN A 308 -43.84 3.51 -28.27
C GLN A 308 -44.55 2.80 -29.42
N GLY A 309 -45.83 3.10 -29.61
CA GLY A 309 -46.69 2.43 -30.60
C GLY A 309 -47.26 1.10 -30.11
N ASN A 310 -48.45 0.76 -30.59
CA ASN A 310 -49.17 -0.46 -30.19
C ASN A 310 -48.44 -1.71 -30.68
N GLU A 311 -47.83 -1.66 -31.85
CA GLU A 311 -47.10 -2.75 -32.48
C GLU A 311 -45.85 -3.09 -31.67
N ASN A 312 -45.01 -2.09 -31.27
CA ASN A 312 -43.84 -2.33 -30.45
C ASN A 312 -44.23 -2.86 -29.07
N GLN A 313 -45.31 -2.32 -28.46
CA GLN A 313 -45.84 -2.84 -27.21
C GLN A 313 -46.28 -4.31 -27.37
N PHE A 314 -46.92 -4.66 -28.44
CA PHE A 314 -47.37 -6.01 -28.72
C PHE A 314 -46.20 -6.97 -28.92
N MET A 315 -45.21 -6.58 -29.74
CA MET A 315 -44.03 -7.40 -29.98
C MET A 315 -43.22 -7.70 -28.67
N HIS A 316 -43.11 -6.70 -27.82
CA HIS A 316 -42.52 -6.91 -26.49
C HIS A 316 -43.36 -7.82 -25.59
N ALA A 317 -44.69 -7.69 -25.60
CA ALA A 317 -45.60 -8.44 -24.75
C ALA A 317 -45.69 -9.93 -25.13
N VAL A 318 -45.62 -10.27 -26.41
CA VAL A 318 -45.63 -11.66 -26.87
C VAL A 318 -44.28 -12.34 -26.65
N SER A 319 -43.17 -11.61 -26.73
CA SER A 319 -41.81 -12.17 -26.54
C SER A 319 -41.50 -12.45 -25.09
N SER A 320 -40.41 -13.16 -24.86
CA SER A 320 -39.85 -13.42 -23.53
C SER A 320 -39.22 -12.18 -22.86
N ASN A 321 -39.22 -10.99 -23.50
CA ASN A 321 -38.92 -9.72 -22.87
C ASN A 321 -39.85 -9.45 -21.67
N PHE A 322 -41.12 -9.89 -21.77
CA PHE A 322 -42.11 -9.75 -20.70
C PHE A 322 -42.83 -11.08 -20.46
N PRO A 323 -42.24 -12.00 -19.70
CA PRO A 323 -42.75 -13.36 -19.56
C PRO A 323 -44.15 -13.42 -18.95
N LYS A 324 -44.54 -12.45 -18.10
CA LYS A 324 -45.84 -12.41 -17.44
C LYS A 324 -46.85 -11.46 -18.04
N ALA A 325 -46.62 -10.97 -19.28
CA ALA A 325 -47.56 -10.08 -19.94
C ALA A 325 -48.93 -10.72 -20.10
N THR A 326 -50.02 -9.97 -19.80
CA THR A 326 -51.41 -10.40 -19.92
C THR A 326 -52.15 -9.68 -21.03
N LYS A 327 -51.67 -8.51 -21.43
CA LYS A 327 -52.17 -7.72 -22.60
C LYS A 327 -51.01 -7.00 -23.25
N TYR A 328 -51.16 -6.59 -24.49
CA TYR A 328 -50.13 -5.87 -25.25
C TYR A 328 -49.64 -4.61 -24.49
N ASN A 329 -50.53 -3.92 -23.77
CA ASN A 329 -50.27 -2.70 -23.02
C ASN A 329 -50.17 -2.94 -21.46
N GLN A 330 -50.32 -4.19 -20.97
CA GLN A 330 -50.18 -4.61 -19.60
C GLN A 330 -49.15 -5.74 -19.54
N ARG A 331 -47.88 -5.35 -19.52
CA ARG A 331 -46.75 -6.28 -19.71
C ARG A 331 -46.23 -6.91 -18.42
N GLY A 332 -46.46 -6.27 -17.23
CA GLY A 332 -45.89 -6.76 -15.98
C GLY A 332 -44.39 -6.54 -15.90
N GLU A 333 -43.71 -7.33 -15.06
CA GLU A 333 -42.29 -7.35 -14.93
C GLU A 333 -41.61 -7.91 -16.18
N GLY A 334 -40.52 -7.24 -16.61
CA GLY A 334 -39.75 -7.64 -17.79
C GLY A 334 -38.74 -6.56 -18.17
N ASN A 335 -37.98 -6.82 -19.23
CA ASN A 335 -36.95 -5.92 -19.72
C ASN A 335 -36.97 -5.81 -21.23
N ILE A 336 -37.18 -4.61 -21.78
CA ILE A 336 -37.16 -4.35 -23.22
C ILE A 336 -35.81 -4.70 -23.85
N LYS A 337 -34.69 -4.67 -23.07
CA LYS A 337 -33.34 -4.98 -23.52
C LYS A 337 -32.99 -6.47 -23.41
N ALA A 338 -33.93 -7.34 -23.06
CA ALA A 338 -33.63 -8.77 -22.91
C ALA A 338 -33.36 -9.50 -24.26
N GLY A 339 -33.57 -8.83 -25.37
CA GLY A 339 -33.18 -9.29 -26.73
C GLY A 339 -34.10 -10.27 -27.41
N TYR A 340 -35.26 -10.59 -26.84
CA TYR A 340 -36.25 -11.49 -27.46
C TYR A 340 -37.19 -10.82 -28.46
N TYR A 341 -37.20 -9.49 -28.56
CA TYR A 341 -37.80 -8.77 -29.67
C TYR A 341 -36.67 -8.25 -30.57
N LYS A 342 -36.77 -8.56 -31.87
CA LYS A 342 -35.84 -8.22 -32.93
C LYS A 342 -36.56 -7.50 -34.06
N SER A 343 -35.85 -6.68 -34.86
CA SER A 343 -36.39 -6.05 -36.07
C SER A 343 -35.39 -6.09 -37.19
N ALA A 344 -35.91 -6.22 -38.43
CA ALA A 344 -35.12 -6.19 -39.67
C ALA A 344 -35.76 -5.22 -40.68
N THR A 345 -34.88 -4.45 -41.35
CA THR A 345 -35.27 -3.48 -42.38
C THR A 345 -34.93 -3.99 -43.80
N ASN A 346 -34.16 -5.07 -43.89
CA ASN A 346 -33.79 -5.70 -45.16
C ASN A 346 -33.58 -7.21 -44.96
N ALA A 347 -33.48 -7.93 -46.07
CA ALA A 347 -33.37 -9.39 -46.08
C ALA A 347 -32.09 -9.90 -45.42
N SER A 348 -30.98 -9.18 -45.53
CA SER A 348 -29.71 -9.58 -44.90
C SER A 348 -29.75 -9.52 -43.38
N GLU A 349 -30.38 -8.46 -42.83
CA GLU A 349 -30.59 -8.33 -41.37
C GLU A 349 -31.51 -9.44 -40.85
N LEU A 350 -32.58 -9.79 -41.63
CA LEU A 350 -33.48 -10.86 -41.25
C LEU A 350 -32.78 -12.23 -41.22
N ASN A 351 -31.94 -12.53 -42.18
CA ASN A 351 -31.11 -13.74 -42.18
C ASN A 351 -30.18 -13.78 -40.96
N ALA A 352 -29.46 -12.67 -40.66
CA ALA A 352 -28.59 -12.58 -39.53
C ALA A 352 -29.31 -12.78 -38.17
N ILE A 353 -30.58 -12.33 -38.06
CA ILE A 353 -31.41 -12.55 -36.86
C ILE A 353 -31.76 -14.02 -36.68
N PHE A 354 -32.14 -14.73 -37.73
CA PHE A 354 -32.45 -16.16 -37.65
C PHE A 354 -31.20 -16.97 -37.30
N ASP A 355 -30.04 -16.65 -37.88
CA ASP A 355 -28.75 -17.27 -37.58
C ASP A 355 -28.36 -17.00 -36.12
N GLU A 356 -28.55 -15.76 -35.64
CA GLU A 356 -28.26 -15.40 -34.23
C GLU A 356 -29.12 -16.22 -33.27
N ILE A 357 -30.45 -16.34 -33.56
CA ILE A 357 -31.36 -17.09 -32.70
C ILE A 357 -31.01 -18.57 -32.71
N GLU A 358 -30.75 -19.16 -33.85
CA GLU A 358 -30.37 -20.56 -33.99
C GLU A 358 -29.09 -20.83 -33.17
N LYS A 359 -28.02 -20.08 -33.42
CA LYS A 359 -26.77 -20.20 -32.71
C LYS A 359 -26.90 -19.98 -31.20
N SER A 360 -27.67 -18.99 -30.74
CA SER A 360 -27.88 -18.72 -29.33
C SER A 360 -28.63 -19.82 -28.58
N GLU A 361 -29.57 -20.50 -29.27
CA GLU A 361 -30.40 -21.55 -28.72
C GLU A 361 -29.75 -22.95 -28.84
N THR A 362 -28.98 -23.21 -29.91
CA THR A 362 -28.27 -24.47 -30.14
C THR A 362 -26.87 -24.52 -29.44
N THR A 363 -26.27 -23.37 -29.15
CA THR A 363 -24.98 -23.32 -28.45
C THR A 363 -25.18 -23.51 -26.93
N THR A 364 -25.36 -24.73 -26.46
CA THR A 364 -25.68 -25.02 -25.04
C THR A 364 -24.51 -25.43 -24.19
N SER A 365 -23.29 -25.17 -24.58
CA SER A 365 -22.15 -25.40 -23.73
C SER A 365 -21.63 -24.11 -23.11
N ALA A 366 -22.54 -23.36 -22.51
CA ALA A 366 -22.15 -22.14 -21.82
C ALA A 366 -22.30 -22.33 -20.31
N TYR A 367 -21.34 -21.77 -19.57
CA TYR A 367 -21.50 -21.65 -18.14
C TYR A 367 -22.62 -20.66 -17.81
N THR A 368 -23.56 -21.08 -16.98
CA THR A 368 -24.71 -20.30 -16.53
C THR A 368 -24.67 -20.07 -15.03
N LYS A 369 -25.49 -19.17 -14.50
CA LYS A 369 -25.53 -18.82 -13.08
C LYS A 369 -24.15 -18.48 -12.50
N VAL A 370 -23.26 -17.92 -13.33
CA VAL A 370 -21.89 -17.66 -12.96
C VAL A 370 -21.83 -16.50 -11.99
N THR A 371 -21.20 -16.74 -10.83
CA THR A 371 -21.00 -15.73 -9.79
C THR A 371 -19.55 -15.79 -9.29
N MET A 372 -18.83 -14.69 -9.40
CA MET A 372 -17.53 -14.49 -8.79
C MET A 372 -17.70 -13.77 -7.47
N GLU A 373 -17.09 -14.29 -6.41
CA GLU A 373 -17.03 -13.67 -5.10
C GLU A 373 -15.56 -13.46 -4.71
N ASP A 374 -15.25 -12.31 -4.11
CA ASP A 374 -13.91 -11.98 -3.67
C ASP A 374 -13.96 -11.10 -2.42
N THR A 375 -13.42 -11.61 -1.32
CA THR A 375 -13.35 -10.92 -0.04
C THR A 375 -11.92 -10.48 0.21
N LEU A 376 -11.70 -9.18 0.27
CA LEU A 376 -10.38 -8.60 0.54
C LEU A 376 -9.92 -8.96 1.95
N SER A 377 -8.62 -9.20 2.10
CA SER A 377 -8.02 -9.47 3.41
C SER A 377 -7.92 -8.22 4.28
N GLY A 378 -7.56 -8.44 5.55
CA GLY A 378 -7.24 -7.34 6.47
C GLY A 378 -5.99 -6.54 6.08
N TYR A 379 -5.16 -7.05 5.18
CA TYR A 379 -3.91 -6.41 4.76
C TYR A 379 -4.06 -5.44 3.59
N VAL A 380 -5.22 -5.43 2.94
CA VAL A 380 -5.52 -4.51 1.84
C VAL A 380 -6.83 -3.78 2.05
N GLU A 381 -6.94 -2.63 1.39
CA GLU A 381 -8.17 -1.87 1.22
C GLU A 381 -8.24 -1.31 -0.20
N LEU A 382 -9.43 -0.92 -0.67
CA LEU A 382 -9.55 -0.31 -1.98
C LEU A 382 -8.73 0.98 -2.06
N ALA A 383 -7.92 1.10 -3.13
CA ALA A 383 -7.17 2.32 -3.39
C ALA A 383 -8.07 3.44 -3.95
N ASP A 384 -9.12 3.05 -4.69
CA ASP A 384 -10.10 3.94 -5.29
C ASP A 384 -11.45 3.23 -5.49
N SER A 385 -12.43 3.94 -6.03
CA SER A 385 -13.76 3.38 -6.35
C SER A 385 -13.91 2.95 -7.81
N ASN A 386 -12.82 2.85 -8.57
CA ASN A 386 -12.83 2.57 -10.01
C ASN A 386 -12.77 1.06 -10.29
N TYR A 387 -13.69 0.30 -9.72
CA TYR A 387 -13.80 -1.13 -10.02
C TYR A 387 -14.85 -1.38 -11.10
N LYS A 388 -14.56 -2.34 -11.99
CA LYS A 388 -15.38 -2.63 -13.18
C LYS A 388 -15.24 -4.08 -13.61
N VAL A 389 -16.22 -4.52 -14.43
CA VAL A 389 -16.12 -5.78 -15.18
C VAL A 389 -15.81 -5.46 -16.64
N VAL A 390 -14.80 -6.11 -17.19
CA VAL A 390 -14.37 -6.01 -18.58
C VAL A 390 -14.44 -7.39 -19.22
N ALA A 391 -14.92 -7.47 -20.45
CA ALA A 391 -14.89 -8.71 -21.23
C ALA A 391 -14.00 -8.56 -22.46
N LYS A 392 -13.21 -9.57 -22.77
CA LYS A 392 -12.35 -9.62 -23.96
C LYS A 392 -12.49 -10.97 -24.66
N ASP A 393 -12.57 -10.97 -25.98
CA ASP A 393 -12.55 -12.18 -26.80
C ASP A 393 -11.13 -12.78 -26.87
N ALA A 394 -10.98 -13.90 -27.53
CA ALA A 394 -9.71 -14.59 -27.69
C ALA A 394 -8.64 -13.77 -28.44
N SER A 395 -9.03 -12.76 -29.20
CA SER A 395 -8.12 -11.82 -29.88
C SER A 395 -7.72 -10.62 -29.00
N GLY A 396 -8.28 -10.52 -27.78
CA GLY A 396 -8.08 -9.41 -26.86
C GLY A 396 -8.99 -8.21 -27.12
N LYS A 397 -9.89 -8.29 -28.11
CA LYS A 397 -10.86 -7.22 -28.44
C LYS A 397 -11.93 -7.15 -27.34
N VAL A 398 -12.24 -5.94 -26.92
CA VAL A 398 -13.25 -5.68 -25.90
C VAL A 398 -14.65 -6.07 -26.41
N VAL A 399 -15.35 -6.89 -25.63
CA VAL A 399 -16.76 -7.24 -25.80
C VAL A 399 -17.58 -6.30 -24.92
N SER A 400 -18.57 -5.64 -25.50
CA SER A 400 -19.41 -4.68 -24.77
C SER A 400 -20.29 -5.38 -23.76
N LEU A 401 -20.25 -4.91 -22.50
CA LEU A 401 -21.09 -5.37 -21.40
C LEU A 401 -21.91 -4.21 -20.83
N THR A 402 -23.15 -4.49 -20.48
CA THR A 402 -24.04 -3.51 -19.84
C THR A 402 -24.37 -3.95 -18.42
N LYS A 403 -23.93 -3.16 -17.43
CA LYS A 403 -24.23 -3.43 -16.00
C LYS A 403 -25.76 -3.44 -15.79
N ASN A 404 -26.25 -4.34 -14.97
CA ASN A 404 -27.67 -4.63 -14.68
C ASN A 404 -28.47 -5.21 -15.88
N VAL A 405 -27.79 -5.58 -16.97
CA VAL A 405 -28.37 -6.30 -18.11
C VAL A 405 -27.61 -7.60 -18.37
N ASP A 406 -26.29 -7.52 -18.39
CA ASP A 406 -25.41 -8.67 -18.61
C ASP A 406 -24.82 -9.21 -17.31
N TYR A 407 -24.60 -8.32 -16.34
CA TYR A 407 -24.07 -8.67 -15.02
C TYR A 407 -24.49 -7.66 -13.95
N THR A 408 -24.45 -8.08 -12.69
CA THR A 408 -24.47 -7.18 -11.53
C THR A 408 -23.09 -7.14 -10.89
N LEU A 409 -22.70 -5.98 -10.33
CA LEU A 409 -21.46 -5.81 -9.58
C LEU A 409 -21.78 -5.02 -8.32
N THR A 410 -21.50 -5.61 -7.16
CA THR A 410 -21.64 -4.98 -5.85
C THR A 410 -20.33 -5.11 -5.07
N TYR A 411 -20.06 -4.11 -4.22
CA TYR A 411 -19.03 -4.16 -3.20
C TYR A 411 -19.67 -3.82 -1.85
N ASP A 412 -19.59 -4.75 -0.91
CA ASP A 412 -20.01 -4.53 0.48
C ASP A 412 -18.80 -4.10 1.30
N ALA A 413 -18.77 -2.83 1.71
CA ALA A 413 -17.66 -2.26 2.47
C ALA A 413 -17.54 -2.84 3.89
N SER A 414 -18.64 -3.35 4.47
CA SER A 414 -18.63 -3.93 5.82
C SER A 414 -17.92 -5.29 5.86
N THR A 415 -18.10 -6.08 4.83
CA THR A 415 -17.47 -7.40 4.66
C THR A 415 -16.27 -7.37 3.73
N LYS A 416 -15.96 -6.22 3.12
CA LYS A 416 -14.93 -6.03 2.10
C LYS A 416 -15.09 -6.99 0.91
N LYS A 417 -16.32 -7.32 0.54
CA LYS A 417 -16.64 -8.37 -0.43
C LYS A 417 -17.16 -7.81 -1.74
N PHE A 418 -16.53 -8.21 -2.86
CA PHE A 418 -17.07 -8.09 -4.19
C PHE A 418 -17.97 -9.27 -4.53
N THR A 419 -19.07 -8.99 -5.23
CA THR A 419 -19.91 -10.01 -5.86
C THR A 419 -20.23 -9.56 -7.28
N VAL A 420 -19.85 -10.40 -8.25
CA VAL A 420 -20.19 -10.25 -9.67
C VAL A 420 -21.07 -11.42 -10.06
N ALA A 421 -22.34 -11.16 -10.38
CA ALA A 421 -23.26 -12.19 -10.86
C ALA A 421 -23.60 -11.91 -12.34
N PHE A 422 -23.33 -12.87 -13.21
CA PHE A 422 -23.68 -12.79 -14.63
C PHE A 422 -25.15 -13.19 -14.83
N LEU A 423 -25.91 -12.33 -15.48
CA LEU A 423 -27.34 -12.48 -15.73
C LEU A 423 -27.64 -13.29 -16.98
N LYS A 424 -26.61 -13.48 -17.83
CA LYS A 424 -26.67 -14.26 -19.07
C LYS A 424 -25.56 -15.33 -19.03
N PRO A 425 -25.70 -16.41 -19.82
CA PRO A 425 -24.62 -17.38 -20.02
C PRO A 425 -23.35 -16.69 -20.50
N LEU A 426 -22.18 -17.18 -20.07
CA LEU A 426 -20.90 -16.67 -20.56
C LEU A 426 -20.73 -17.04 -22.04
N VAL A 427 -20.34 -16.07 -22.85
CA VAL A 427 -20.01 -16.30 -24.26
C VAL A 427 -18.74 -17.09 -24.37
N ASN A 428 -18.72 -18.09 -25.24
CA ASN A 428 -17.58 -18.97 -25.46
C ASN A 428 -16.32 -18.17 -25.85
N ASN A 429 -15.16 -18.60 -25.35
CA ASN A 429 -13.85 -17.97 -25.58
C ASN A 429 -13.76 -16.49 -25.18
N VAL A 430 -14.72 -15.97 -24.43
CA VAL A 430 -14.67 -14.62 -23.85
C VAL A 430 -14.20 -14.70 -22.41
N THR A 431 -13.19 -13.92 -22.06
CA THR A 431 -12.72 -13.78 -20.67
C THR A 431 -13.38 -12.57 -20.03
N TYR A 432 -14.02 -12.78 -18.89
CA TYR A 432 -14.70 -11.76 -18.10
C TYR A 432 -13.86 -11.49 -16.86
N THR A 433 -13.42 -10.25 -16.68
CA THR A 433 -12.48 -9.85 -15.62
C THR A 433 -13.09 -8.79 -14.73
N LEU A 434 -13.16 -9.04 -13.43
CA LEU A 434 -13.34 -8.00 -12.42
C LEU A 434 -11.97 -7.34 -12.17
N GLU A 435 -11.85 -6.05 -12.45
CA GLU A 435 -10.65 -5.24 -12.24
C GLU A 435 -10.89 -4.24 -11.11
N TYR A 436 -9.96 -4.14 -10.15
CA TYR A 436 -9.98 -3.16 -9.06
C TYR A 436 -8.57 -2.90 -8.55
N ASN A 437 -8.38 -1.76 -7.87
CA ASN A 437 -7.11 -1.39 -7.26
C ASN A 437 -7.18 -1.48 -5.74
N VAL A 438 -6.11 -1.99 -5.15
CA VAL A 438 -5.94 -2.05 -3.69
C VAL A 438 -4.63 -1.42 -3.26
N LYS A 439 -4.60 -0.92 -2.03
CA LYS A 439 -3.39 -0.46 -1.34
C LYS A 439 -3.20 -1.23 -0.03
N PRO A 440 -1.96 -1.36 0.46
CA PRO A 440 -1.70 -1.95 1.75
C PRO A 440 -2.36 -1.15 2.88
N THR A 441 -2.95 -1.84 3.87
CA THR A 441 -3.44 -1.22 5.10
C THR A 441 -2.30 -1.00 6.09
N GLN A 442 -2.52 -0.15 7.09
CA GLN A 442 -1.55 0.02 8.17
C GLN A 442 -1.24 -1.30 8.90
N LYS A 443 -2.23 -2.19 9.02
CA LYS A 443 -2.02 -3.54 9.57
C LYS A 443 -0.89 -4.30 8.86
N ALA A 444 -0.81 -4.22 7.53
CA ALA A 444 0.25 -4.90 6.78
C ALA A 444 1.65 -4.39 7.17
N TYR A 445 1.81 -3.07 7.29
CA TYR A 445 3.09 -2.47 7.69
C TYR A 445 3.44 -2.78 9.15
N ASP A 446 2.45 -2.72 10.05
CA ASP A 446 2.66 -3.00 11.49
C ASP A 446 3.07 -4.45 11.72
N GLU A 447 2.38 -5.40 11.08
CA GLU A 447 2.67 -6.83 11.21
C GLU A 447 4.01 -7.20 10.56
N TYR A 448 4.32 -6.62 9.39
CA TYR A 448 5.63 -6.80 8.75
C TYR A 448 6.79 -6.36 9.68
N ALA A 449 6.70 -5.16 10.26
CA ALA A 449 7.71 -4.66 11.18
C ALA A 449 7.78 -5.48 12.48
N ALA A 450 6.64 -5.94 13.01
CA ALA A 450 6.57 -6.79 14.19
C ALA A 450 7.24 -8.15 13.95
N ASN A 451 6.99 -8.79 12.80
CA ASN A 451 7.63 -10.05 12.43
C ASN A 451 9.16 -9.90 12.31
N LEU A 452 9.65 -8.86 11.64
CA LEU A 452 11.08 -8.58 11.56
C LEU A 452 11.70 -8.34 12.94
N ASN A 453 11.03 -7.58 13.82
CA ASN A 453 11.48 -7.36 15.20
C ASN A 453 11.47 -8.63 16.06
N ALA A 454 10.66 -9.62 15.70
CA ALA A 454 10.64 -10.94 16.34
C ALA A 454 11.67 -11.92 15.74
N GLY A 455 12.48 -11.48 14.78
CA GLY A 455 13.49 -12.30 14.11
C GLY A 455 12.91 -13.27 13.08
N LYS A 456 11.65 -13.08 12.65
CA LYS A 456 11.01 -13.83 11.59
C LYS A 456 11.29 -13.17 10.22
N ASP A 457 10.93 -13.86 9.11
CA ASP A 457 10.73 -13.13 7.86
C ASP A 457 9.52 -12.18 8.02
N GLY A 458 9.51 -11.07 7.29
CA GLY A 458 8.49 -10.05 7.46
C GLY A 458 7.04 -10.54 7.24
N TYR A 459 6.84 -11.70 6.59
CA TYR A 459 5.56 -12.26 6.21
C TYR A 459 5.21 -13.57 6.93
N ASP A 460 6.04 -13.99 7.88
CA ASP A 460 5.88 -15.21 8.70
C ASP A 460 5.67 -16.47 7.84
N GLY A 461 6.44 -16.58 6.74
CA GLY A 461 6.38 -17.73 5.83
C GLY A 461 5.25 -17.71 4.80
N VAL A 462 4.35 -16.70 4.83
CA VAL A 462 3.25 -16.59 3.85
C VAL A 462 3.79 -16.25 2.47
N LYS A 463 3.25 -16.93 1.45
CA LYS A 463 3.61 -16.75 0.03
C LYS A 463 2.37 -16.75 -0.84
N GLY A 464 2.47 -16.06 -1.98
CA GLY A 464 1.45 -16.13 -3.01
C GLY A 464 1.37 -17.50 -3.67
N ASP A 465 0.17 -17.91 -4.04
CA ASP A 465 -0.05 -19.13 -4.80
C ASP A 465 0.59 -19.01 -6.20
N ALA A 466 0.77 -20.14 -6.88
CA ALA A 466 1.26 -20.17 -8.24
C ALA A 466 0.32 -19.46 -9.22
N ASN A 467 0.88 -18.86 -10.28
CA ASN A 467 0.13 -18.20 -11.36
C ASN A 467 -0.72 -16.98 -10.92
N THR A 468 -0.26 -16.26 -9.90
CA THR A 468 -0.95 -15.08 -9.36
C THR A 468 -0.37 -13.75 -9.86
N ASP A 469 0.59 -13.76 -10.78
CA ASP A 469 1.11 -12.55 -11.41
C ASP A 469 0.32 -12.15 -12.66
N LEU A 470 0.06 -10.85 -12.83
CA LEU A 470 -0.32 -10.30 -14.13
C LEU A 470 0.92 -10.26 -15.05
N PRO A 471 0.74 -10.38 -16.38
CA PRO A 471 1.85 -10.35 -17.32
C PRO A 471 2.78 -9.14 -17.13
N GLY A 472 4.09 -9.38 -17.18
CA GLY A 472 5.11 -8.37 -16.96
C GLY A 472 5.38 -7.98 -15.50
N ASN A 473 4.86 -8.76 -14.54
CA ASN A 473 5.09 -8.55 -13.11
C ASN A 473 5.33 -9.92 -12.43
N ALA A 474 6.30 -9.99 -11.53
CA ALA A 474 6.70 -11.21 -10.84
C ALA A 474 6.79 -10.98 -9.32
N THR A 475 5.77 -10.32 -8.75
CA THR A 475 5.76 -9.91 -7.33
C THR A 475 4.89 -10.78 -6.43
N SER A 476 4.16 -11.74 -6.98
CA SER A 476 3.16 -12.51 -6.22
C SER A 476 3.38 -14.02 -6.27
N SER A 477 3.52 -14.61 -7.46
CA SER A 477 3.61 -16.08 -7.61
C SER A 477 4.81 -16.66 -6.87
N ASN A 478 4.54 -17.45 -5.82
CA ASN A 478 5.54 -18.04 -4.93
C ASN A 478 6.43 -17.02 -4.18
N GLN A 479 6.09 -15.73 -4.26
CA GLN A 479 6.82 -14.67 -3.56
C GLN A 479 6.30 -14.52 -2.13
N PRO A 480 7.16 -14.17 -1.16
CA PRO A 480 6.72 -13.81 0.18
C PRO A 480 5.83 -12.56 0.14
N GLY A 481 4.77 -12.54 0.94
CA GLY A 481 3.86 -11.40 1.01
C GLY A 481 2.61 -11.72 1.82
N PHE A 482 1.79 -10.71 2.12
CA PHE A 482 0.49 -10.90 2.74
C PHE A 482 -0.57 -11.17 1.68
N HIS A 483 -1.45 -12.15 1.89
CA HIS A 483 -2.55 -12.45 0.97
C HIS A 483 -3.44 -11.21 0.78
N ALA A 484 -3.76 -10.91 -0.50
CA ALA A 484 -4.63 -9.79 -0.86
C ALA A 484 -6.12 -10.09 -0.60
N ASN A 485 -6.49 -11.36 -0.42
CA ASN A 485 -7.85 -11.79 -0.11
C ASN A 485 -7.88 -12.85 0.98
N ASP A 486 -8.93 -12.84 1.79
CA ASP A 486 -9.23 -13.89 2.75
C ASP A 486 -9.90 -15.08 2.05
N SER A 487 -10.75 -14.81 1.06
CA SER A 487 -11.38 -15.82 0.23
C SER A 487 -11.78 -15.24 -1.12
N ALA A 488 -11.69 -16.06 -2.15
CA ALA A 488 -12.25 -15.76 -3.46
C ALA A 488 -12.70 -17.07 -4.11
N CYS A 489 -13.85 -17.08 -4.77
CA CYS A 489 -14.41 -18.30 -5.34
C CYS A 489 -15.36 -18.04 -6.51
N LEU A 490 -15.61 -19.09 -7.28
CA LEU A 490 -16.50 -19.10 -8.45
C LEU A 490 -17.64 -20.09 -8.23
N ALA A 491 -18.88 -19.62 -8.29
CA ALA A 491 -20.05 -20.48 -8.45
C ALA A 491 -20.50 -20.45 -9.92
N TYR A 492 -20.95 -21.58 -10.45
CA TYR A 492 -21.43 -21.69 -11.82
C TYR A 492 -22.31 -22.92 -12.00
N SER A 493 -23.07 -22.95 -13.07
CA SER A 493 -23.78 -24.16 -13.51
C SER A 493 -23.22 -24.58 -14.88
N ALA A 494 -22.85 -25.84 -15.00
CA ALA A 494 -22.37 -26.46 -16.22
C ALA A 494 -23.23 -27.69 -16.50
N ASP A 495 -23.75 -27.84 -17.74
CA ASP A 495 -24.59 -28.96 -18.15
C ASP A 495 -25.77 -29.26 -17.18
N GLY A 496 -26.33 -28.19 -16.57
CA GLY A 496 -27.42 -28.29 -15.61
C GLY A 496 -27.02 -28.66 -14.19
N VAL A 497 -25.72 -28.87 -13.93
CA VAL A 497 -25.16 -29.16 -12.60
C VAL A 497 -24.62 -27.88 -11.95
N ASP A 498 -25.12 -27.55 -10.77
CA ASP A 498 -24.68 -26.37 -10.01
C ASP A 498 -23.40 -26.68 -9.22
N HIS A 499 -22.38 -25.88 -9.40
CA HIS A 499 -21.10 -25.91 -8.69
C HIS A 499 -21.03 -24.73 -7.73
N ALA A 500 -21.05 -25.03 -6.43
CA ALA A 500 -21.02 -24.01 -5.40
C ALA A 500 -19.63 -23.35 -5.26
N CYS A 501 -19.61 -22.13 -4.77
CA CYS A 501 -18.43 -21.28 -4.56
C CYS A 501 -17.33 -22.00 -3.73
N GLY A 502 -17.69 -22.65 -2.64
CA GLY A 502 -16.73 -23.30 -1.73
C GLY A 502 -15.91 -24.45 -2.35
N GLY A 503 -16.39 -25.03 -3.45
CA GLY A 503 -15.67 -26.07 -4.21
C GLY A 503 -14.72 -25.55 -5.30
N ASN A 504 -14.74 -24.23 -5.56
CA ASN A 504 -14.01 -23.63 -6.69
C ASN A 504 -13.28 -22.35 -6.26
N PRO A 505 -12.30 -22.42 -5.34
CA PRO A 505 -11.55 -21.25 -4.89
C PRO A 505 -10.66 -20.69 -6.00
N TYR A 506 -10.43 -19.38 -5.95
CA TYR A 506 -9.35 -18.72 -6.69
C TYR A 506 -8.05 -18.79 -5.87
N PRO A 507 -6.89 -18.68 -6.52
CA PRO A 507 -5.62 -18.58 -5.83
C PRO A 507 -5.50 -17.27 -5.05
N HIS A 508 -4.57 -17.26 -4.06
CA HIS A 508 -4.31 -16.12 -3.20
C HIS A 508 -3.05 -15.37 -3.68
N PRO A 509 -3.21 -14.25 -4.41
CA PRO A 509 -2.09 -13.35 -4.68
C PRO A 509 -1.65 -12.63 -3.42
N VAL A 510 -0.40 -12.17 -3.39
CA VAL A 510 0.17 -11.43 -2.25
C VAL A 510 0.58 -10.01 -2.62
N ILE A 511 0.61 -9.18 -1.59
CA ILE A 511 1.19 -7.85 -1.63
C ILE A 511 2.46 -7.81 -0.78
N GLN A 512 3.40 -6.93 -1.12
CA GLN A 512 4.59 -6.64 -0.33
C GLN A 512 4.53 -5.21 0.22
N VAL A 513 5.05 -5.07 1.43
CA VAL A 513 5.25 -3.79 2.09
C VAL A 513 6.71 -3.65 2.51
N VAL A 514 7.12 -2.47 2.89
CA VAL A 514 8.44 -2.18 3.41
C VAL A 514 8.34 -1.73 4.86
N SER A 515 9.45 -1.82 5.57
CA SER A 515 9.63 -1.22 6.89
C SER A 515 10.56 -0.02 6.80
N SER A 516 10.56 0.78 7.87
CA SER A 516 11.54 1.82 8.13
C SER A 516 12.45 1.39 9.26
N THR A 517 13.56 2.09 9.43
CA THR A 517 14.52 1.84 10.50
C THR A 517 14.63 3.06 11.40
N LEU A 518 14.56 2.87 12.70
CA LEU A 518 14.93 3.83 13.71
C LEU A 518 16.34 3.46 14.21
N HIS A 519 17.35 4.20 13.74
CA HIS A 519 18.73 4.07 14.19
C HIS A 519 18.93 4.83 15.48
N ILE A 520 19.45 4.18 16.51
CA ILE A 520 19.75 4.78 17.80
C ILE A 520 21.25 4.74 17.98
N GLU A 521 21.86 5.90 18.16
CA GLU A 521 23.29 6.09 18.40
C GLU A 521 23.52 6.69 19.78
N LYS A 522 24.49 6.18 20.53
CA LYS A 522 24.92 6.70 21.81
C LYS A 522 26.29 7.32 21.69
N GLN A 523 26.41 8.55 22.18
CA GLN A 523 27.67 9.29 22.27
C GLN A 523 27.97 9.68 23.73
N TRP A 524 29.26 9.80 24.05
CA TRP A 524 29.75 10.20 25.37
C TRP A 524 30.67 11.40 25.22
N SER A 525 30.48 12.42 26.05
CA SER A 525 31.29 13.63 26.10
C SER A 525 31.87 13.78 27.50
N GLY A 526 33.16 13.58 27.64
CA GLY A 526 33.94 13.53 28.92
C GLY A 526 34.46 12.14 29.24
N ASP A 527 35.44 12.08 30.14
CA ASP A 527 36.21 10.88 30.48
C ASP A 527 35.72 10.15 31.76
N GLY A 528 34.48 10.40 32.16
CA GLY A 528 33.88 9.68 33.28
C GLY A 528 33.64 8.20 32.99
N ASP A 529 33.43 7.44 34.06
CA ASP A 529 33.15 6.00 34.01
C ASP A 529 31.89 5.74 33.18
N LYS A 530 32.03 4.87 32.17
CA LYS A 530 30.98 4.47 31.26
C LYS A 530 30.47 3.07 31.61
N PRO A 531 29.15 2.83 31.66
CA PRO A 531 28.64 1.49 31.93
C PRO A 531 28.98 0.54 30.78
N GLU A 532 28.92 -0.78 30.99
CA GLU A 532 29.11 -1.78 29.95
C GLU A 532 27.97 -1.78 28.91
N SER A 533 26.78 -1.37 29.33
CA SER A 533 25.59 -1.26 28.46
C SER A 533 24.64 -0.20 28.99
N ILE A 534 23.81 0.32 28.09
CA ILE A 534 22.69 1.20 28.43
C ILE A 534 21.37 0.60 27.90
N THR A 535 20.29 0.89 28.59
CA THR A 535 18.96 0.52 28.16
C THR A 535 18.25 1.75 27.60
N VAL A 536 17.56 1.60 26.46
CA VAL A 536 16.82 2.67 25.83
C VAL A 536 15.39 2.21 25.59
N ASP A 537 14.42 2.96 26.09
CA ASP A 537 13.01 2.78 25.83
C ASP A 537 12.58 3.59 24.62
N ILE A 538 11.85 2.93 23.72
CA ILE A 538 11.20 3.53 22.57
C ILE A 538 9.71 3.42 22.80
N LYS A 539 9.03 4.56 22.87
CA LYS A 539 7.57 4.63 23.09
C LYS A 539 6.88 5.20 21.89
N GLN A 540 5.68 4.68 21.61
CA GLN A 540 4.72 5.25 20.66
C GLN A 540 3.50 5.74 21.47
N GLY A 541 3.37 7.06 21.62
CA GLY A 541 2.44 7.63 22.59
C GLY A 541 2.84 7.23 24.03
N ASN A 542 1.91 6.61 24.76
CA ASN A 542 2.17 6.14 26.14
C ASN A 542 2.67 4.69 26.19
N ASP A 543 2.60 3.96 25.09
CA ASP A 543 2.90 2.54 25.06
C ASP A 543 4.38 2.31 24.71
N THR A 544 5.00 1.35 25.39
CA THR A 544 6.35 0.91 25.03
C THR A 544 6.29 0.11 23.74
N TYR A 545 6.88 0.69 22.67
CA TYR A 545 7.03 0.01 21.39
C TYR A 545 8.12 -1.06 21.46
N LYS A 546 9.30 -0.70 21.99
CA LYS A 546 10.42 -1.63 22.17
C LYS A 546 11.43 -1.07 23.19
N THR A 547 12.01 -1.93 24.00
CA THR A 547 13.17 -1.63 24.82
C THR A 547 14.38 -2.32 24.20
N VAL A 548 15.50 -1.60 24.05
CA VAL A 548 16.75 -2.10 23.48
C VAL A 548 17.93 -1.85 24.41
N THR A 549 18.93 -2.71 24.33
CA THR A 549 20.18 -2.55 25.05
C THR A 549 21.31 -2.24 24.08
N LEU A 550 21.98 -1.11 24.28
CA LEU A 550 23.17 -0.73 23.51
C LEU A 550 24.41 -1.12 24.27
N LYS A 551 25.38 -1.67 23.55
CA LYS A 551 26.73 -1.98 24.06
C LYS A 551 27.74 -1.39 23.09
N ARG A 552 28.96 -1.19 23.59
CA ARG A 552 30.09 -0.82 22.75
C ARG A 552 30.41 -1.99 21.81
N ASP A 553 30.44 -1.74 20.52
CA ASP A 553 30.87 -2.72 19.50
C ASP A 553 32.43 -2.75 19.40
N ASP A 554 32.96 -3.68 18.60
CA ASP A 554 34.38 -3.83 18.36
C ASP A 554 35.03 -2.60 17.69
N SER A 555 34.22 -1.74 17.04
CA SER A 555 34.69 -0.45 16.48
C SER A 555 34.63 0.71 17.47
N GLY A 556 34.11 0.48 18.66
CA GLY A 556 33.99 1.47 19.72
C GLY A 556 32.70 2.27 19.66
N LYS A 557 31.78 1.92 18.76
CA LYS A 557 30.47 2.59 18.59
C LYS A 557 29.41 1.95 19.49
N TRP A 558 28.41 2.74 19.79
CA TRP A 558 27.24 2.34 20.56
C TRP A 558 26.01 2.64 19.69
N SER A 559 25.51 1.67 18.97
CA SER A 559 24.33 1.86 18.13
C SER A 559 23.51 0.59 18.00
N THR A 560 22.25 0.75 17.65
CA THR A 560 21.35 -0.34 17.31
C THR A 560 20.28 0.16 16.32
N ASP A 561 19.76 -0.77 15.52
CA ASP A 561 18.65 -0.51 14.61
C ASP A 561 17.38 -1.16 15.15
N VAL A 562 16.28 -0.43 15.10
CA VAL A 562 14.95 -0.90 15.44
C VAL A 562 14.08 -0.79 14.21
N ILE A 563 13.49 -1.91 13.81
CA ILE A 563 12.54 -1.91 12.69
C ILE A 563 11.24 -1.25 13.16
N ILE A 564 10.80 -0.25 12.40
CA ILE A 564 9.53 0.45 12.61
C ILE A 564 8.66 0.35 11.35
N PRO A 565 7.32 0.30 11.47
CA PRO A 565 6.44 0.22 10.32
C PRO A 565 6.50 1.49 9.46
N ALA A 566 6.46 1.33 8.14
CA ALA A 566 6.12 2.39 7.21
C ALA A 566 4.58 2.60 7.18
N GLY A 567 4.05 3.28 6.19
CA GLY A 567 2.62 3.58 6.06
C GLY A 567 2.27 4.90 6.71
N ALA A 568 1.36 4.91 7.67
CA ALA A 568 0.89 6.13 8.33
C ALA A 568 1.99 6.83 9.13
N GLN A 569 1.85 8.15 9.29
CA GLN A 569 2.71 8.94 10.15
C GLN A 569 2.72 8.38 11.58
N LYS A 570 3.93 8.18 12.14
CA LYS A 570 4.11 7.69 13.52
C LYS A 570 5.16 8.51 14.25
N THR A 571 4.92 8.71 15.54
CA THR A 571 5.82 9.46 16.43
C THR A 571 6.37 8.54 17.50
N TYR A 572 7.68 8.59 17.68
CA TYR A 572 8.42 7.80 18.66
C TYR A 572 9.13 8.71 19.65
N THR A 573 9.05 8.39 20.93
CA THR A 573 9.84 9.00 21.99
C THR A 573 10.91 8.03 22.42
N VAL A 574 12.18 8.45 22.33
CA VAL A 574 13.35 7.63 22.66
C VAL A 574 13.96 8.16 23.96
N THR A 575 14.09 7.33 24.97
CA THR A 575 14.58 7.74 26.29
C THR A 575 15.56 6.70 26.84
N GLU A 576 16.72 7.15 27.25
CA GLU A 576 17.66 6.31 28.02
C GLU A 576 17.10 6.04 29.41
N VAL A 577 17.07 4.76 29.79
CA VAL A 577 16.60 4.32 31.10
C VAL A 577 17.78 4.41 32.07
N GLU A 578 17.66 5.23 33.11
CA GLU A 578 18.60 5.34 34.22
C GLU A 578 20.08 5.58 33.83
N PRO A 579 20.41 6.64 33.08
CA PRO A 579 21.77 7.12 33.18
C PRO A 579 22.02 7.53 34.64
N ASP A 580 23.24 7.28 35.21
CA ASP A 580 23.56 7.87 36.50
C ASP A 580 23.40 9.40 36.40
N SER A 581 22.21 9.85 36.81
CA SER A 581 21.80 11.26 36.69
C SER A 581 22.68 12.19 37.55
N HIS A 582 23.45 11.65 38.49
CA HIS A 582 24.41 12.41 39.26
C HIS A 582 25.73 12.61 38.50
N LEU A 583 26.10 11.65 37.64
CA LEU A 583 27.35 11.70 36.87
C LEU A 583 27.14 12.28 35.46
N TRP A 584 26.06 11.88 34.77
CA TRP A 584 25.82 12.21 33.38
C TRP A 584 24.57 13.08 33.16
N LYS A 585 24.64 13.97 32.18
CA LYS A 585 23.50 14.72 31.67
C LYS A 585 23.20 14.26 30.26
N ALA A 586 22.06 13.58 30.06
CA ALA A 586 21.60 13.16 28.76
C ALA A 586 21.01 14.33 27.93
N SER A 587 21.32 14.37 26.66
CA SER A 587 20.69 15.22 25.65
C SER A 587 20.42 14.38 24.40
N TYR A 588 19.47 14.83 23.58
CA TYR A 588 18.96 14.07 22.45
C TYR A 588 18.91 14.95 21.21
N GLN A 589 19.24 14.36 20.07
CA GLN A 589 19.02 14.95 18.76
C GLN A 589 18.42 13.90 17.84
N HIS A 590 17.61 14.32 16.88
CA HIS A 590 16.97 13.42 15.93
C HIS A 590 16.96 13.98 14.50
N LYS A 591 16.81 13.09 13.53
CA LYS A 591 16.56 13.43 12.12
C LYS A 591 15.75 12.33 11.44
N VAL A 592 15.11 12.68 10.31
CA VAL A 592 14.45 11.74 9.40
C VAL A 592 15.12 11.84 8.03
N GLY A 593 15.46 10.70 7.44
CA GLY A 593 16.17 10.60 6.17
C GLY A 593 17.49 11.37 6.19
N ASN A 594 17.72 12.19 5.18
CA ASN A 594 18.91 13.02 5.03
C ASN A 594 18.76 14.43 5.66
N GLY A 595 17.73 14.63 6.51
CA GLY A 595 17.53 15.90 7.20
C GLY A 595 18.68 16.23 8.16
N ALA A 596 18.76 17.51 8.57
CA ALA A 596 19.67 17.94 9.63
C ALA A 596 19.20 17.42 10.99
N LEU A 597 20.16 17.25 11.94
CA LEU A 597 19.84 16.95 13.33
C LEU A 597 19.12 18.13 13.99
N ALA A 598 18.02 17.83 14.68
CA ALA A 598 17.24 18.75 15.48
C ALA A 598 17.25 18.27 16.94
N ASP A 599 17.19 19.20 17.89
CA ASP A 599 17.18 18.86 19.32
C ASP A 599 15.85 18.21 19.73
N GLY A 600 15.93 17.24 20.63
CA GLY A 600 14.80 16.53 21.22
C GLY A 600 14.86 15.03 21.04
N ASN A 601 14.09 14.33 21.88
CA ASN A 601 13.99 12.88 21.92
C ASN A 601 12.73 12.33 21.23
N VAL A 602 11.95 13.20 20.57
CA VAL A 602 10.71 12.84 19.86
C VAL A 602 10.94 12.96 18.36
N VAL A 603 10.86 11.84 17.67
CA VAL A 603 11.01 11.77 16.22
C VAL A 603 9.69 11.39 15.57
N THR A 604 9.23 12.17 14.59
CA THR A 604 8.04 11.89 13.81
C THR A 604 8.44 11.42 12.42
N VAL A 605 8.15 10.15 12.11
CA VAL A 605 8.35 9.56 10.80
C VAL A 605 7.10 9.86 9.97
N PRO A 606 7.23 10.52 8.80
CA PRO A 606 6.09 10.91 7.99
C PRO A 606 5.40 9.70 7.36
N GLU A 607 4.13 9.89 6.95
CA GLU A 607 3.41 8.92 6.14
C GLU A 607 4.15 8.64 4.83
N SER A 608 4.39 7.36 4.53
CA SER A 608 5.05 6.94 3.30
C SER A 608 4.87 5.46 3.04
N MET A 609 4.61 5.10 1.80
CA MET A 609 4.63 3.70 1.34
C MET A 609 6.07 3.20 1.09
N ALA A 610 7.04 4.10 1.03
CA ALA A 610 8.47 3.78 0.96
C ALA A 610 9.12 3.86 2.34
N SER A 611 10.29 3.22 2.49
CA SER A 611 11.07 3.27 3.72
C SER A 611 11.50 4.69 4.07
N GLN A 612 11.29 5.11 5.31
CA GLN A 612 11.68 6.41 5.86
C GLN A 612 12.53 6.18 7.12
N ASN A 613 13.84 6.15 6.98
CA ASN A 613 14.72 5.91 8.10
C ASN A 613 14.83 7.14 9.00
N ALA A 614 14.86 6.93 10.29
CA ALA A 614 15.06 7.96 11.29
C ALA A 614 16.32 7.65 12.14
N THR A 615 16.93 8.69 12.70
CA THR A 615 18.07 8.55 13.61
C THR A 615 17.80 9.34 14.87
N VAL A 616 18.12 8.76 16.03
CA VAL A 616 18.16 9.47 17.30
C VAL A 616 19.56 9.30 17.89
N VAL A 617 20.20 10.41 18.21
CA VAL A 617 21.50 10.47 18.86
C VAL A 617 21.29 10.84 20.32
N ILE A 618 21.75 10.00 21.21
CA ILE A 618 21.72 10.21 22.66
C ILE A 618 23.15 10.58 23.08
N THR A 619 23.33 11.79 23.56
CA THR A 619 24.64 12.26 24.05
C THR A 619 24.60 12.43 25.57
N ASN A 620 25.42 11.66 26.29
CA ASN A 620 25.66 11.90 27.72
C ASN A 620 26.92 12.76 27.88
N THR A 621 26.74 13.92 28.49
CA THR A 621 27.80 14.83 28.82
C THR A 621 28.11 14.69 30.31
N LEU A 622 29.37 14.51 30.66
CA LEU A 622 29.80 14.45 32.03
C LEU A 622 29.44 15.75 32.75
N LYS A 623 28.78 15.64 33.89
CA LYS A 623 28.45 16.79 34.70
C LYS A 623 29.74 17.42 35.27
N GLN A 624 29.63 18.68 35.63
CA GLN A 624 30.71 19.44 36.21
C GLN A 624 30.26 20.04 37.55
N THR A 625 31.19 20.16 38.47
CA THR A 625 31.00 20.89 39.73
C THR A 625 32.01 22.02 39.81
N MET A 626 31.71 23.04 40.60
CA MET A 626 32.52 24.24 40.67
C MET A 626 32.93 24.52 42.12
N LEU A 627 34.25 24.76 42.28
CA LEU A 627 34.81 25.30 43.53
C LEU A 627 34.84 26.82 43.42
N THR A 628 33.98 27.51 44.23
CA THR A 628 33.81 28.96 44.14
C THR A 628 34.65 29.66 45.17
N HIS A 629 35.58 30.50 44.72
CA HIS A 629 36.42 31.42 45.57
C HIS A 629 37.08 30.78 46.79
N ALA A 630 37.37 29.47 46.76
CA ALA A 630 37.87 28.76 47.93
C ALA A 630 39.40 28.80 48.10
N ILE A 631 40.13 29.08 47.01
CA ILE A 631 41.58 29.19 47.06
C ILE A 631 42.00 30.65 47.16
N GLY A 632 42.26 31.13 48.38
CA GLY A 632 42.56 32.52 48.67
C GLY A 632 43.93 32.74 49.29
N VAL A 633 44.48 33.89 49.05
CA VAL A 633 45.73 34.36 49.66
C VAL A 633 45.50 35.63 50.42
N GLN A 634 46.15 35.78 51.60
CA GLN A 634 46.17 36.98 52.39
C GLN A 634 47.62 37.52 52.49
N LYS A 635 47.79 38.80 52.32
CA LYS A 635 49.03 39.46 52.34
C LYS A 635 49.20 40.28 53.63
N GLU A 636 50.26 39.96 54.39
CA GLU A 636 50.68 40.76 55.53
C GLU A 636 51.98 41.46 55.18
N LEU A 637 52.11 42.75 55.54
CA LEU A 637 53.33 43.53 55.41
C LEU A 637 53.79 44.04 56.79
N VAL A 638 54.95 43.57 57.24
CA VAL A 638 55.48 43.96 58.56
C VAL A 638 56.67 44.88 58.36
N GLY A 639 56.81 45.85 59.24
CA GLY A 639 57.99 46.76 59.29
C GLY A 639 57.71 48.15 58.67
N ARG A 640 56.65 48.39 58.01
CA ARG A 640 56.09 49.64 57.48
C ARG A 640 54.68 49.54 57.06
N ASP A 641 53.97 50.65 56.92
CA ASP A 641 52.65 50.77 56.40
C ASP A 641 52.66 50.49 54.83
N TRP A 642 51.57 50.10 54.33
CA TRP A 642 51.34 49.87 52.87
C TRP A 642 51.42 51.21 52.11
N LYS A 643 52.12 51.17 51.00
CA LYS A 643 52.13 52.28 49.98
C LYS A 643 51.20 51.97 48.83
N ASP A 644 50.77 53.00 48.14
CA ASP A 644 49.92 52.83 46.89
C ASP A 644 50.68 52.11 45.78
N SER A 645 52.02 52.08 45.78
CA SER A 645 52.87 51.38 44.85
C SER A 645 53.15 49.91 45.22
N ASP A 646 52.64 49.43 46.37
CA ASP A 646 52.91 48.07 46.83
C ASP A 646 51.98 47.08 46.06
N GLU A 647 52.59 46.11 45.43
CA GLU A 647 51.92 45.10 44.61
C GLU A 647 52.62 43.76 44.85
N PHE A 648 51.86 42.76 45.27
CA PHE A 648 52.37 41.43 45.60
C PHE A 648 51.61 40.43 44.76
N THR A 649 52.32 39.61 43.97
CA THR A 649 51.72 38.65 43.07
C THR A 649 51.92 37.24 43.60
N PHE A 650 50.83 36.48 43.62
CA PHE A 650 50.80 35.10 44.09
C PHE A 650 50.53 34.19 42.89
N LYS A 651 51.10 32.99 42.92
CA LYS A 651 51.03 32.00 41.89
C LYS A 651 50.41 30.72 42.38
N LEU A 652 49.33 30.27 41.70
CA LEU A 652 48.75 28.95 41.81
C LEU A 652 49.23 28.11 40.63
N LYS A 653 49.80 26.93 40.90
CA LYS A 653 50.06 25.93 39.84
C LYS A 653 49.57 24.56 40.30
N ALA A 654 49.30 23.66 39.36
CA ALA A 654 49.10 22.25 39.61
C ALA A 654 50.38 21.67 40.24
N ASP A 655 50.24 20.76 41.18
CA ASP A 655 51.39 20.00 41.75
C ASP A 655 51.93 19.04 40.69
N ASP A 656 53.23 18.78 40.72
CA ASP A 656 53.88 17.91 39.74
C ASP A 656 53.37 16.44 39.80
N SER A 657 52.72 16.05 40.91
CA SER A 657 52.02 14.77 41.04
C SER A 657 50.65 14.73 40.32
N ASN A 658 50.13 15.90 39.94
CA ASN A 658 48.81 16.04 39.33
C ASN A 658 48.82 17.19 38.32
N PRO A 659 49.65 17.10 37.26
CA PRO A 659 49.95 18.22 36.36
C PRO A 659 48.73 18.71 35.52
N ASP A 660 47.69 17.87 35.37
CA ASP A 660 46.50 18.14 34.61
C ASP A 660 45.35 18.69 35.49
N ALA A 661 45.63 19.07 36.74
CA ALA A 661 44.62 19.62 37.63
C ALA A 661 43.97 20.87 36.97
N PRO A 662 42.63 20.99 36.97
CA PRO A 662 41.92 22.13 36.37
C PRO A 662 42.36 23.45 37.00
N MET A 663 42.50 24.47 36.17
CA MET A 663 42.91 25.82 36.56
C MET A 663 41.70 26.75 36.59
N PRO A 664 41.74 27.87 37.38
CA PRO A 664 40.69 28.87 37.35
C PRO A 664 40.32 29.31 35.94
N ALA A 665 39.06 29.65 35.72
CA ALA A 665 38.52 29.98 34.36
C ALA A 665 39.33 31.13 33.69
N SER A 666 39.86 32.11 34.48
CA SER A 666 40.71 33.18 33.98
C SER A 666 42.06 32.75 33.46
N CYS A 667 42.53 31.55 33.86
CA CYS A 667 43.82 30.96 33.52
C CYS A 667 43.70 29.60 32.83
N LYS A 668 42.56 29.30 32.26
CA LYS A 668 42.31 28.04 31.54
C LYS A 668 43.38 27.83 30.47
N ASN A 669 43.96 26.66 30.43
CA ASN A 669 45.05 26.30 29.50
C ASN A 669 46.44 26.97 29.82
N GLN A 670 46.62 27.55 30.98
CA GLN A 670 47.91 28.02 31.44
C GLN A 670 48.47 27.07 32.52
N SER A 671 49.78 26.94 32.60
CA SER A 671 50.45 26.09 33.61
C SER A 671 50.45 26.73 35.02
N ALA A 672 50.04 27.97 35.15
CA ALA A 672 49.90 28.66 36.42
C ALA A 672 48.92 29.84 36.30
N CYS A 673 48.26 30.13 37.41
CA CYS A 673 47.41 31.32 37.56
C CYS A 673 48.01 32.31 38.52
N THR A 674 47.82 33.58 38.34
CA THR A 674 48.34 34.60 39.25
C THR A 674 47.24 35.52 39.73
N VAL A 675 47.33 35.91 40.99
CA VAL A 675 46.54 36.99 41.58
C VAL A 675 47.43 38.02 42.22
N THR A 676 46.96 39.25 42.27
CA THR A 676 47.80 40.36 42.87
C THR A 676 47.02 41.02 43.99
N VAL A 677 47.73 41.22 45.11
CA VAL A 677 47.22 42.00 46.24
C VAL A 677 47.92 43.34 46.26
N LYS A 678 47.12 44.38 46.29
CA LYS A 678 47.51 45.78 46.42
C LYS A 678 46.98 46.40 47.74
N ARG A 679 47.37 47.60 48.05
CA ARG A 679 46.88 48.28 49.26
C ARG A 679 45.36 48.35 49.41
N ASP A 680 44.68 48.54 48.25
CA ASP A 680 43.25 48.74 48.15
C ASP A 680 42.49 47.50 47.67
N SER A 681 43.13 46.34 47.62
CA SER A 681 42.54 45.10 47.16
C SER A 681 41.32 44.65 48.00
N SER A 682 41.42 44.77 49.32
CA SER A 682 40.44 44.56 50.37
C SER A 682 40.94 45.10 51.71
N ASP A 683 40.05 45.29 52.65
CA ASP A 683 40.43 45.75 54.02
C ASP A 683 41.40 44.75 54.66
N ASP A 684 41.28 43.47 54.38
CA ASP A 684 42.12 42.39 54.89
C ASP A 684 43.30 41.96 53.99
N HIS A 685 43.50 42.65 52.84
CA HIS A 685 44.48 42.35 51.85
C HIS A 685 44.38 40.90 51.30
N VAL A 686 43.15 40.44 51.00
CA VAL A 686 42.83 39.08 50.47
C VAL A 686 42.55 39.12 48.97
N ALA A 687 43.04 38.12 48.30
CA ALA A 687 42.70 37.86 46.87
C ALA A 687 42.41 36.38 46.66
N TYR A 688 41.51 36.07 45.72
CA TYR A 688 41.15 34.71 45.36
C TYR A 688 41.57 34.43 43.89
N PHE A 689 42.00 33.19 43.58
CA PHE A 689 42.39 32.80 42.24
C PHE A 689 41.20 32.64 41.29
N GLY A 690 39.95 32.69 41.83
CA GLY A 690 38.73 32.54 41.09
C GLY A 690 38.17 31.13 41.15
N ASP A 691 37.08 30.93 40.38
CA ASP A 691 36.33 29.67 40.34
C ASP A 691 37.02 28.62 39.49
N ILE A 692 37.07 27.37 39.97
CA ILE A 692 37.64 26.23 39.27
C ILE A 692 36.52 25.22 39.01
N THR A 693 36.41 24.77 37.77
CA THR A 693 35.42 23.77 37.35
C THR A 693 36.09 22.41 37.25
N TYR A 694 35.48 21.41 37.86
CA TYR A 694 35.94 20.02 37.87
C TYR A 694 34.87 19.13 37.20
N ASP A 695 35.30 18.07 36.54
CA ASP A 695 34.40 17.04 36.08
C ASP A 695 33.86 16.25 37.29
N ALA A 696 32.59 15.80 37.15
CA ALA A 696 31.97 14.93 38.14
C ALA A 696 32.66 13.56 38.14
N GLY A 697 32.90 13.03 39.35
CA GLY A 697 33.63 11.79 39.55
C GLY A 697 34.54 11.93 40.80
N GLU A 698 34.77 10.86 41.55
CA GLU A 698 35.71 10.89 42.69
C GLU A 698 37.12 11.20 42.17
N ALA A 699 37.66 12.33 42.65
CA ALA A 699 38.98 12.78 42.25
C ALA A 699 39.58 13.68 43.31
N GLU A 700 40.91 13.68 43.40
CA GLU A 700 41.69 14.56 44.25
C GLU A 700 42.64 15.36 43.36
N TYR A 701 42.67 16.68 43.57
CA TYR A 701 43.51 17.59 42.80
C TYR A 701 44.39 18.38 43.76
N THR A 702 45.70 18.42 43.48
CA THR A 702 46.69 19.08 44.34
C THR A 702 47.28 20.30 43.65
N TYR A 703 47.30 21.41 44.36
CA TYR A 703 47.88 22.67 43.92
C TYR A 703 48.97 23.17 44.85
N LEU A 704 49.87 23.93 44.24
CA LEU A 704 50.91 24.65 45.03
C LEU A 704 50.66 26.17 44.87
N VAL A 705 50.71 26.87 46.00
CA VAL A 705 50.52 28.32 46.05
C VAL A 705 51.78 28.95 46.65
N THR A 706 52.38 29.93 45.97
CA THR A 706 53.60 30.65 46.33
C THR A 706 53.49 32.13 46.05
N GLU A 707 54.23 32.95 46.76
CA GLU A 707 54.45 34.35 46.36
C GLU A 707 55.57 34.45 45.30
N ASN A 708 55.37 35.30 44.32
CA ASN A 708 56.46 35.66 43.42
C ASN A 708 57.33 36.71 44.06
N ALA A 709 58.58 36.36 44.33
CA ALA A 709 59.53 37.26 44.93
C ALA A 709 59.76 38.48 44.04
N GLY A 710 59.47 39.66 44.52
CA GLY A 710 59.76 40.91 43.83
C GLY A 710 61.26 41.33 44.07
N ASN A 711 61.60 42.52 43.60
CA ASN A 711 62.96 43.05 43.70
C ASN A 711 63.02 44.38 44.45
N ALA A 712 62.01 44.72 45.22
CA ALA A 712 62.06 45.91 46.07
C ALA A 712 63.17 45.89 47.10
N SER A 713 63.98 46.94 47.15
CA SER A 713 65.10 47.04 48.07
C SER A 713 64.57 47.06 49.52
N ALA A 714 65.23 46.39 50.33
CA ALA A 714 64.93 46.25 51.77
C ALA A 714 63.61 45.45 52.07
N MET A 715 63.08 44.75 51.11
CA MET A 715 61.96 43.85 51.24
C MET A 715 62.46 42.41 51.34
N TYR A 716 62.07 41.68 52.33
CA TYR A 716 62.20 40.24 52.41
C TYR A 716 60.86 39.65 52.05
N TYR A 717 60.87 38.95 50.93
CA TYR A 717 59.65 38.34 50.39
C TYR A 717 59.39 36.98 51.06
N SER A 718 58.15 36.64 51.25
CA SER A 718 57.78 35.37 51.85
C SER A 718 58.26 34.21 51.03
N GLN A 719 58.85 33.23 51.67
CA GLN A 719 59.16 31.92 51.09
C GLN A 719 58.11 30.87 51.35
N ALA A 720 56.95 31.30 51.84
CA ALA A 720 55.90 30.38 52.17
C ALA A 720 55.42 29.66 50.89
N GLU A 721 55.17 28.41 51.05
CA GLU A 721 54.64 27.52 50.01
C GLU A 721 53.53 26.69 50.63
N TYR A 722 52.36 26.74 50.06
CA TYR A 722 51.20 26.00 50.47
C TYR A 722 50.83 24.96 49.48
N ARG A 723 50.45 23.74 49.91
CA ARG A 723 49.79 22.70 49.15
C ARG A 723 48.32 22.74 49.52
N VAL A 724 47.49 22.84 48.49
CA VAL A 724 46.04 22.81 48.60
C VAL A 724 45.56 21.54 47.96
N VAL A 725 44.78 20.71 48.62
CA VAL A 725 44.13 19.52 48.13
C VAL A 725 42.66 19.82 47.98
N VAL A 726 42.14 19.60 46.78
CA VAL A 726 40.72 19.74 46.44
C VAL A 726 40.19 18.35 46.13
N SER A 727 39.16 17.94 46.86
CA SER A 727 38.48 16.67 46.61
C SER A 727 37.14 16.93 45.92
N VAL A 728 36.88 16.15 44.84
CA VAL A 728 35.57 16.06 44.21
C VAL A 728 34.91 14.81 44.72
N MET A 729 33.76 14.96 45.38
CA MET A 729 33.08 13.86 46.06
C MET A 729 31.57 14.01 45.97
N LYS A 730 30.81 12.92 46.17
CA LYS A 730 29.35 12.97 46.29
C LYS A 730 28.94 13.57 47.63
N ASP A 731 28.03 14.50 47.61
CA ASP A 731 27.34 14.97 48.78
C ASP A 731 26.44 13.86 49.35
N GLY A 732 26.67 13.47 50.58
CA GLY A 732 25.98 12.34 51.24
C GLY A 732 24.48 12.53 51.41
N THR A 733 23.93 13.74 51.20
CA THR A 733 22.52 14.05 51.37
C THR A 733 21.82 14.17 50.03
N SER A 734 22.40 14.91 49.07
CA SER A 734 21.82 15.20 47.78
C SER A 734 22.26 14.19 46.69
N GLY A 735 23.38 13.52 46.89
CA GLY A 735 24.01 12.66 45.89
C GLY A 735 24.69 13.43 44.75
N GLU A 736 24.59 14.76 44.72
CA GLU A 736 25.27 15.60 43.73
C GLU A 736 26.76 15.74 44.00
N TRP A 737 27.55 15.93 42.96
CA TRP A 737 28.99 16.13 43.06
C TRP A 737 29.29 17.53 43.54
N LYS A 738 30.24 17.64 44.50
CA LYS A 738 30.77 18.90 45.01
C LYS A 738 32.30 18.87 45.04
N ALA A 739 32.91 20.01 44.75
CA ALA A 739 34.33 20.23 44.96
C ALA A 739 34.51 21.00 46.26
N VAL A 740 35.39 20.53 47.08
CA VAL A 740 35.71 21.14 48.37
C VAL A 740 37.23 21.18 48.57
N VAL A 741 37.72 22.22 49.23
CA VAL A 741 39.10 22.20 49.72
C VAL A 741 39.09 21.25 50.89
N GLU A 742 39.78 20.10 50.71
CA GLU A 742 39.86 19.07 51.73
C GLU A 742 40.93 19.39 52.76
N SER A 743 42.05 19.94 52.32
CA SER A 743 43.16 20.30 53.24
C SER A 743 44.05 21.37 52.62
N VAL A 744 44.65 22.19 53.53
CA VAL A 744 45.72 23.11 53.18
C VAL A 744 46.89 22.84 54.10
N THR A 745 48.06 22.60 53.50
CA THR A 745 49.31 22.38 54.26
C THR A 745 50.32 23.41 53.87
N GLN A 746 50.79 24.15 54.81
CA GLN A 746 51.96 25.01 54.63
C GLN A 746 53.23 24.13 54.59
N LEU A 747 53.82 24.00 53.42
CA LEU A 747 55.03 23.21 53.18
C LEU A 747 56.30 23.94 53.76
N LYS A 748 56.32 25.27 53.56
CA LYS A 748 57.36 26.18 53.98
C LYS A 748 56.69 27.41 54.62
N THR A 749 57.31 27.86 55.71
CA THR A 749 56.95 29.13 56.33
C THR A 749 57.54 30.31 55.56
N ASP A 750 57.19 31.58 55.92
CA ASP A 750 57.72 32.79 55.28
C ASP A 750 59.24 32.86 55.27
N TYR A 751 59.87 32.18 56.19
CA TYR A 751 61.33 32.13 56.34
C TYR A 751 61.98 30.82 55.88
N GLY A 752 61.27 30.00 55.14
CA GLY A 752 61.75 28.77 54.51
C GLY A 752 61.83 27.55 55.44
N ALA A 753 61.32 27.64 56.63
CA ALA A 753 61.31 26.50 57.57
C ALA A 753 60.16 25.57 57.24
N ALA A 754 60.23 24.30 57.77
CA ALA A 754 59.05 23.41 57.55
C ALA A 754 57.83 23.97 58.24
N GLY A 755 56.70 23.87 57.49
CA GLY A 755 55.36 24.36 57.87
C GLY A 755 54.57 23.30 58.65
N SER A 756 53.28 23.54 58.76
CA SER A 756 52.26 22.70 59.39
C SER A 756 50.95 22.77 58.69
N ASN A 757 49.92 22.03 59.08
CA ASN A 757 48.58 22.14 58.58
C ASN A 757 48.03 23.56 58.78
N TRP A 758 47.35 24.05 57.74
CA TRP A 758 46.69 25.35 57.72
C TRP A 758 45.18 25.15 57.88
N ASP A 759 44.47 26.14 58.35
CA ASP A 759 43.01 26.13 58.37
C ASP A 759 42.47 26.33 56.93
N GLU A 760 41.89 25.32 56.34
CA GLU A 760 41.38 25.33 54.96
C GLU A 760 40.27 26.34 54.69
N THR A 761 39.67 26.87 55.75
CA THR A 761 38.61 27.92 55.67
C THR A 761 39.22 29.33 55.69
N GLN A 762 40.51 29.48 55.88
CA GLN A 762 41.19 30.77 55.92
C GLN A 762 42.10 30.97 54.70
N PRO A 763 42.16 32.19 54.13
CA PRO A 763 43.12 32.49 53.09
C PRO A 763 44.58 32.19 53.59
N MET A 764 45.42 31.70 52.65
CA MET A 764 46.81 31.39 52.95
C MET A 764 47.60 32.67 53.25
N LEU A 765 48.17 32.78 54.39
CA LEU A 765 48.90 33.98 54.83
C LEU A 765 50.39 33.99 54.35
N PHE A 766 50.75 35.10 53.70
CA PHE A 766 52.11 35.39 53.23
C PHE A 766 52.58 36.70 53.89
N THR A 767 53.62 36.64 54.72
CA THR A 767 54.13 37.80 55.42
C THR A 767 55.44 38.26 54.82
N ASN A 768 55.46 39.51 54.29
CA ASN A 768 56.71 40.13 53.89
C ASN A 768 57.24 41.09 54.94
N GLN A 769 58.58 41.09 55.17
CA GLN A 769 59.20 41.95 56.14
C GLN A 769 60.00 43.05 55.43
N TYR A 770 59.66 44.30 55.72
CA TYR A 770 60.42 45.44 55.28
C TYR A 770 61.43 45.79 56.37
N ILE A 771 62.77 45.82 56.02
CA ILE A 771 63.89 46.18 56.93
C ILE A 771 64.42 47.52 56.44
N SER A 772 64.08 48.62 57.14
CA SER A 772 64.62 49.92 56.81
C SER A 772 66.18 50.03 57.18
N ALA A 773 66.89 50.79 56.34
CA ALA A 773 68.30 51.07 56.58
C ALA A 773 68.58 51.70 57.96
N SER A 774 67.58 52.35 58.61
CA SER A 774 67.63 52.95 59.92
C SER A 774 67.48 51.92 61.05
N SER A 775 67.02 50.69 60.73
CA SER A 775 66.92 49.57 61.66
C SER A 775 68.12 48.63 61.69
N LEU A 776 69.01 48.80 60.72
CA LEU A 776 70.24 48.04 60.71
C LEU A 776 71.19 48.62 61.74
N PRO A 777 71.83 47.82 62.66
CA PRO A 777 72.83 48.29 63.58
C PRO A 777 74.04 48.91 62.81
N LEU A 778 74.27 50.19 62.99
CA LEU A 778 75.52 50.84 62.51
C LEU A 778 76.70 49.99 62.97
N THR A 779 77.47 49.38 62.01
CA THR A 779 78.70 48.65 62.32
C THR A 779 79.78 49.59 62.80
N GLY A 780 79.75 49.95 64.05
CA GLY A 780 80.74 50.73 64.78
C GLY A 780 80.85 50.23 66.22
N ARG A 781 81.69 49.21 66.41
CA ARG A 781 82.29 48.84 67.66
C ARG A 781 81.43 48.85 68.91
N MET A 782 80.67 47.82 69.16
CA MET A 782 80.22 47.46 70.50
C MET A 782 80.25 45.98 70.68
N GLY A 783 80.71 45.55 71.89
CA GLY A 783 81.09 44.20 72.26
C GLY A 783 79.94 43.12 72.10
N ALA A 784 80.36 41.87 72.17
CA ALA A 784 79.59 40.65 72.03
C ALA A 784 78.29 40.53 72.84
N GLU A 785 78.00 41.41 73.77
CA GLU A 785 76.82 41.37 74.64
C GLU A 785 75.54 41.86 73.98
N ARG A 786 75.57 42.60 72.88
CA ARG A 786 74.37 43.11 72.24
C ARG A 786 73.79 42.16 71.14
N TRP A 787 74.63 41.19 70.66
CA TRP A 787 74.08 40.20 69.72
C TRP A 787 73.06 39.26 70.37
N TRP A 788 73.17 39.06 71.70
CA TRP A 788 72.17 38.27 72.46
C TRP A 788 70.85 39.00 72.64
N GLN A 789 70.82 40.32 72.66
CA GLN A 789 69.58 41.08 72.76
C GLN A 789 68.78 41.06 71.39
N ILE A 790 69.47 41.04 70.28
CA ILE A 790 68.79 40.94 68.96
C ILE A 790 68.35 39.48 68.72
N ALA A 791 69.14 38.50 69.11
CA ALA A 791 68.74 37.11 69.08
C ALA A 791 67.61 36.85 70.09
N ALA A 792 67.57 37.47 71.24
CA ALA A 792 66.47 37.34 72.20
C ALA A 792 65.15 38.04 71.72
N GLY A 793 65.28 39.13 70.94
CA GLY A 793 64.07 39.83 70.35
C GLY A 793 63.38 38.98 69.29
N GLY A 794 64.20 38.27 68.46
CA GLY A 794 63.69 37.35 67.48
C GLY A 794 62.99 36.15 68.12
N VAL A 795 63.53 35.61 69.18
CA VAL A 795 62.90 34.49 69.91
C VAL A 795 61.70 34.95 70.75
N GLY A 796 61.60 36.20 71.15
CA GLY A 796 60.48 36.77 71.83
C GLY A 796 59.26 36.94 70.97
N VAL A 797 59.44 37.33 69.70
CA VAL A 797 58.33 37.45 68.76
C VAL A 797 57.75 36.08 68.37
N LEU A 798 58.65 35.07 68.25
CA LEU A 798 58.18 33.70 68.03
C LEU A 798 57.45 33.12 69.22
N ALA A 799 57.87 33.52 70.47
CA ALA A 799 57.15 33.09 71.64
C ALA A 799 55.77 33.75 71.80
N LEU A 800 55.60 35.01 71.34
CA LEU A 800 54.33 35.72 71.39
C LEU A 800 53.38 35.18 70.35
N LEU A 801 53.83 34.80 69.16
CA LEU A 801 53.05 34.16 68.15
C LEU A 801 52.62 32.74 68.57
N ALA A 802 53.46 32.01 69.22
CA ALA A 802 53.08 30.69 69.74
C ALA A 802 52.08 30.81 70.94
N VAL A 803 52.09 31.89 71.67
CA VAL A 803 51.17 32.15 72.79
C VAL A 803 49.79 32.61 72.20
N ALA A 804 49.80 33.40 71.13
CA ALA A 804 48.58 33.79 70.42
C ALA A 804 47.88 32.57 69.73
N ALA A 805 48.66 31.70 69.12
CA ALA A 805 48.17 30.47 68.56
C ALA A 805 47.63 29.49 69.62
N ALA A 806 48.28 29.39 70.72
CA ALA A 806 47.81 28.57 71.86
C ALA A 806 46.59 29.13 72.55
N ASP A 807 46.43 30.46 72.57
CA ASP A 807 45.19 31.10 73.10
C ASP A 807 44.00 30.96 72.16
N GLN A 808 44.18 31.04 70.84
CA GLN A 808 43.14 30.69 69.86
C GLN A 808 42.78 29.20 69.96
N TRP A 809 43.71 28.31 70.15
CA TRP A 809 43.44 26.88 70.32
C TRP A 809 42.65 26.59 71.63
N ARG A 810 42.94 27.32 72.72
CA ARG A 810 42.20 27.22 73.97
C ARG A 810 40.80 27.83 73.88
N ARG A 811 40.56 28.83 73.03
CA ARG A 811 39.22 29.43 72.82
C ARG A 811 38.32 28.48 72.00
N LYS A 812 38.90 27.79 70.98
CA LYS A 812 38.13 26.76 70.24
C LYS A 812 37.72 25.55 71.12
N LYS A 813 38.50 25.19 72.12
CA LYS A 813 38.16 24.05 73.02
C LYS A 813 37.09 24.38 74.08
N ARG A 814 36.67 25.62 74.19
CA ARG A 814 35.58 26.05 75.11
C ARG A 814 34.23 26.27 74.44
N LEU A 815 34.17 26.09 73.17
CA LEU A 815 32.95 26.26 72.40
C LEU A 815 32.53 24.96 71.62
N SER A 816 33.14 23.80 71.95
CA SER A 816 32.64 22.49 71.57
C SER A 816 31.92 21.78 72.68
#